data_57afd88924072cc2727b3ecbb31a0656
#
_entry.id   57afd88924072cc2727b3ecbb31a0656
#
_cell.length_a   1.000
_cell.length_b   1.000
_cell.length_c   1.000
_cell.angle_alpha   90.00
_cell.angle_beta   90.00
_cell.angle_gamma   90.00
#
_symmetry.space_group_name_H-M   'P 1'
#
loop_
_entity.id
_entity.type
_entity.pdbx_description
1 polymer ?
#
loop_
_entity_poly.entity_id
_entity_poly.type
_entity_poly.pdbx_seq_one_letter_code
_entity_poly.pdbx_strand_id
1 'polypeptide(L)'
;MKTLQLLICALFLAFILPKCTSGQDPCAEGSHDYYFGVEITGMLCGYSIARECSGLKDGIKTNFESNEVLVKLSVLGEGVDIRISSIFGTDAASGRMVLNETKIITGNTNIVSSTRIKGDTAWFTGNNNPAPKKIFLPQDVILETSLRSPHLLRDFVQMGVNEKKYQVYEPIRGEVIEKGYIKKGDEEIILKDSIYRVLVLEETDYSTGTKATIWLDKENGIALKTIIAGRTIYLSDKTVTERIAKVNFDNVIFARVNKVIPDFLNVTYMKVRAKVEVLGEVFTPEKLNFPGQKFTGTVTDNLIDGIFELEPIKYDGTNAPLFPPDFSENPELKKYLEPEMAIESNDPVLIKEARRITAGSQNSWEAAKLLSTWVANNIEGAIPGGGSAINTFKMREGECGGHSRLLTAFCRAVGIPARLSVGCMYSTHYGGSFGQHAWTEIYLGEAGWVAVDATAFEIDHVDAGHIRLGERASFQPKEMEILEYRTPTALSSQEDSIPPQFEPYLGKYTDLNRNRIFKILYQDKGLAIDIPGQMIMPLDKPDSAGQWFPKITRQISISFKQNPSGNVEKLAIRQKTGLSKVSSMDSIPADVPPDIVKYLGVYSLPQGKTRGLTFSDGYLLMHDPVGNPQNILKFSNNGELWTEKTGMFEFRFEINERNEVSRMILYVTFFYPKGEPAADLIEPVILESGVDAGLKKYEELKAGNKGEYLFTEGLMNTLGYRLLSKDKTAEAIEVFRYNAKEYPDSFNVYDSLGEAYMKNGDLDLAILNYQKSIQLNPNNENGKKMLEQLESAK
;
A
#
# COMPACT_ATOMS: atom_id res chain seq x y z
N MET A 1 -2.43 6.58 -3.66
CA MET A 1 -3.69 6.63 -2.90
C MET A 1 -4.50 7.91 -3.01
N LYS A 2 -3.95 9.11 -3.34
CA LYS A 2 -4.81 10.12 -3.97
C LYS A 2 -5.41 9.57 -5.26
N THR A 3 -4.69 8.71 -5.97
CA THR A 3 -5.23 7.92 -7.07
C THR A 3 -6.27 6.90 -6.59
N LEU A 4 -6.13 6.33 -5.42
CA LEU A 4 -7.17 5.48 -4.84
C LEU A 4 -8.32 6.33 -4.28
N GLN A 5 -8.09 7.53 -3.77
CA GLN A 5 -9.12 8.49 -3.36
C GLN A 5 -9.70 9.31 -4.51
N LEU A 6 -8.93 9.64 -5.55
CA LEU A 6 -9.43 10.14 -6.84
C LEU A 6 -9.98 8.99 -7.69
N LEU A 7 -9.45 7.78 -7.52
CA LEU A 7 -10.11 6.55 -7.95
C LEU A 7 -11.48 6.42 -7.26
N ILE A 8 -11.50 6.66 -6.01
CA ILE A 8 -12.71 6.78 -5.19
C ILE A 8 -13.54 7.96 -5.70
N CYS A 9 -13.04 9.18 -5.83
CA CYS A 9 -13.79 10.32 -6.33
C CYS A 9 -14.21 10.18 -7.80
N ALA A 10 -13.40 9.60 -8.67
CA ALA A 10 -13.79 9.35 -10.07
C ALA A 10 -14.70 8.12 -10.26
N LEU A 11 -14.73 7.16 -9.30
CA LEU A 11 -15.82 6.20 -9.16
C LEU A 11 -17.12 6.90 -8.70
N PHE A 12 -17.03 8.09 -8.11
CA PHE A 12 -18.10 8.81 -7.46
C PHE A 12 -19.09 9.52 -8.40
N LEU A 13 -18.74 9.74 -9.64
CA LEU A 13 -19.59 10.51 -10.53
C LEU A 13 -20.80 9.72 -11.07
N ALA A 14 -20.89 8.43 -10.80
CA ALA A 14 -22.00 7.63 -11.28
C ALA A 14 -22.87 7.01 -10.18
N PHE A 15 -22.34 6.64 -8.99
CA PHE A 15 -23.13 5.84 -8.03
C PHE A 15 -22.59 5.86 -6.60
N ILE A 16 -23.33 6.35 -5.61
CA ILE A 16 -22.86 6.39 -4.20
C ILE A 16 -24.01 6.38 -3.18
N LEU A 17 -23.99 5.53 -2.11
CA LEU A 17 -24.90 5.59 -0.93
C LEU A 17 -24.52 4.92 0.41
N PRO A 18 -24.87 5.38 1.69
CA PRO A 18 -24.62 4.81 3.02
C PRO A 18 -25.73 4.03 3.72
N LYS A 19 -25.33 3.20 4.71
CA LYS A 19 -26.22 2.88 5.82
C LYS A 19 -26.42 4.11 6.72
N CYS A 20 -27.68 4.44 7.04
CA CYS A 20 -28.02 5.47 8.02
C CYS A 20 -27.33 5.24 9.37
N THR A 21 -26.92 6.31 10.02
CA THR A 21 -26.48 6.31 11.43
C THR A 21 -27.57 5.82 12.41
N SER A 22 -28.79 5.59 11.93
CA SER A 22 -29.94 5.00 12.68
C SER A 22 -30.16 3.49 12.48
N GLY A 23 -29.24 2.80 11.81
CA GLY A 23 -29.20 1.34 11.81
C GLY A 23 -30.10 0.59 10.83
N GLN A 24 -30.95 1.24 10.05
CA GLN A 24 -31.80 0.57 9.04
C GLN A 24 -31.69 1.23 7.67
N ASP A 25 -31.48 0.42 6.62
CA ASP A 25 -31.62 0.82 5.23
C ASP A 25 -33.10 1.11 4.95
N PRO A 26 -33.45 2.35 4.55
CA PRO A 26 -34.84 2.70 4.27
C PRO A 26 -35.45 1.89 3.11
N CYS A 27 -34.60 1.25 2.31
CA CYS A 27 -35.00 0.47 1.14
C CYS A 27 -34.85 -1.06 1.33
N ALA A 28 -34.77 -1.57 2.56
CA ALA A 28 -34.55 -2.98 2.84
C ALA A 28 -35.72 -3.88 2.39
N GLU A 29 -36.95 -3.34 2.27
CA GLU A 29 -38.13 -4.06 1.83
C GLU A 29 -38.85 -3.32 0.69
N GLY A 30 -39.20 -4.03 -0.41
CA GLY A 30 -39.99 -3.48 -1.52
C GLY A 30 -39.22 -2.61 -2.50
N SER A 31 -37.93 -2.78 -2.63
CA SER A 31 -37.07 -2.02 -3.55
C SER A 31 -36.91 -2.69 -4.91
N HIS A 32 -36.60 -1.88 -5.93
CA HIS A 32 -36.12 -2.36 -7.23
C HIS A 32 -34.62 -2.24 -7.24
N ASP A 33 -33.93 -3.38 -7.44
CA ASP A 33 -32.47 -3.46 -7.39
C ASP A 33 -31.86 -3.39 -8.80
N TYR A 34 -30.91 -2.46 -8.98
CA TYR A 34 -30.07 -2.36 -10.17
C TYR A 34 -28.65 -2.82 -9.81
N TYR A 35 -28.11 -3.76 -10.57
CA TYR A 35 -26.77 -4.29 -10.39
C TYR A 35 -25.84 -3.77 -11.48
N PHE A 36 -24.65 -3.33 -11.10
CA PHE A 36 -23.65 -2.88 -12.05
C PHE A 36 -22.33 -3.59 -11.80
N GLY A 37 -21.63 -4.00 -12.87
CA GLY A 37 -20.25 -4.47 -12.82
C GLY A 37 -19.28 -3.29 -12.83
N VAL A 38 -18.18 -3.43 -12.11
CA VAL A 38 -17.06 -2.48 -12.11
C VAL A 38 -15.82 -3.20 -12.62
N GLU A 39 -15.34 -2.79 -13.77
CA GLU A 39 -14.12 -3.31 -14.40
C GLU A 39 -12.99 -2.29 -14.34
N ILE A 40 -11.79 -2.76 -14.11
CA ILE A 40 -10.54 -2.00 -14.25
C ILE A 40 -9.63 -2.80 -15.19
N THR A 41 -9.11 -2.15 -16.22
CA THR A 41 -8.30 -2.80 -17.27
C THR A 41 -8.96 -4.04 -17.91
N GLY A 42 -10.29 -4.00 -18.05
CA GLY A 42 -11.08 -5.10 -18.63
C GLY A 42 -11.33 -6.29 -17.70
N MET A 43 -10.95 -6.20 -16.43
CA MET A 43 -11.19 -7.25 -15.43
C MET A 43 -12.25 -6.82 -14.43
N LEU A 44 -13.26 -7.67 -14.22
CA LEU A 44 -14.33 -7.44 -13.26
C LEU A 44 -13.78 -7.56 -11.83
N CYS A 45 -13.65 -6.42 -11.15
CA CYS A 45 -13.08 -6.33 -9.79
C CYS A 45 -14.07 -5.82 -8.75
N GLY A 46 -15.25 -5.41 -9.16
CA GLY A 46 -16.24 -4.86 -8.23
C GLY A 46 -17.64 -4.88 -8.75
N TYR A 47 -18.56 -4.47 -7.88
CA TYR A 47 -19.97 -4.29 -8.22
C TYR A 47 -20.53 -3.05 -7.52
N SER A 48 -21.66 -2.55 -8.05
CA SER A 48 -22.52 -1.58 -7.39
C SER A 48 -23.96 -2.10 -7.40
N ILE A 49 -24.68 -1.92 -6.29
CA ILE A 49 -26.10 -2.24 -6.17
C ILE A 49 -26.84 -0.95 -5.83
N ALA A 50 -27.66 -0.45 -6.74
CA ALA A 50 -28.53 0.70 -6.51
C ALA A 50 -29.95 0.24 -6.25
N ARG A 51 -30.65 0.84 -5.25
CA ARG A 51 -32.02 0.53 -4.87
C ARG A 51 -32.85 1.81 -4.77
N GLU A 52 -34.06 1.76 -5.27
CA GLU A 52 -35.05 2.86 -5.17
C GLU A 52 -36.19 2.44 -4.28
N CYS A 53 -36.65 3.32 -3.39
CA CYS A 53 -37.82 3.12 -2.54
C CYS A 53 -38.45 4.46 -2.13
N SER A 54 -39.63 4.41 -1.51
CA SER A 54 -40.30 5.60 -0.98
C SER A 54 -40.65 5.42 0.48
N GLY A 55 -40.51 6.47 1.28
CA GLY A 55 -40.81 6.44 2.70
C GLY A 55 -41.16 7.82 3.25
N LEU A 56 -41.19 7.95 4.57
CA LEU A 56 -41.36 9.23 5.26
C LEU A 56 -40.05 9.61 5.95
N LYS A 57 -39.59 10.85 5.74
CA LYS A 57 -38.50 11.44 6.48
C LYS A 57 -38.94 12.75 7.11
N ASP A 58 -38.88 12.84 8.43
CA ASP A 58 -39.29 14.01 9.19
C ASP A 58 -40.74 14.47 8.83
N GLY A 59 -41.64 13.50 8.54
CA GLY A 59 -43.04 13.75 8.14
C GLY A 59 -43.23 14.10 6.64
N ILE A 60 -42.16 14.17 5.85
CA ILE A 60 -42.18 14.50 4.43
C ILE A 60 -42.06 13.19 3.61
N LYS A 61 -42.94 13.02 2.61
CA LYS A 61 -42.83 11.89 1.66
C LYS A 61 -41.55 12.06 0.85
N THR A 62 -40.62 11.11 1.01
CA THR A 62 -39.27 11.16 0.46
C THR A 62 -39.06 9.92 -0.40
N ASN A 63 -38.56 10.12 -1.61
CA ASN A 63 -38.02 9.04 -2.42
C ASN A 63 -36.53 8.86 -2.05
N PHE A 64 -36.18 7.63 -1.69
CA PHE A 64 -34.81 7.28 -1.36
C PHE A 64 -34.19 6.50 -2.49
N GLU A 65 -32.93 6.77 -2.69
CA GLU A 65 -32.06 5.99 -3.53
C GLU A 65 -30.91 5.50 -2.67
N SER A 66 -30.75 4.16 -2.54
CA SER A 66 -29.65 3.57 -1.79
C SER A 66 -28.69 2.77 -2.69
N ASN A 67 -27.36 2.76 -2.40
CA ASN A 67 -26.38 2.05 -3.24
C ASN A 67 -25.26 1.44 -2.39
N GLU A 68 -24.71 0.38 -2.76
CA GLU A 68 -23.58 -0.29 -2.13
C GLU A 68 -22.55 -0.61 -3.20
N VAL A 69 -21.32 -0.20 -3.01
CA VAL A 69 -20.20 -0.49 -3.93
C VAL A 69 -19.15 -1.30 -3.21
N LEU A 70 -18.67 -2.35 -3.83
CA LEU A 70 -17.48 -3.10 -3.42
C LEU A 70 -16.53 -3.21 -4.60
N VAL A 71 -15.27 -2.79 -4.39
CA VAL A 71 -14.18 -3.02 -5.34
C VAL A 71 -13.04 -3.73 -4.63
N LYS A 72 -12.49 -4.79 -5.25
CA LYS A 72 -11.37 -5.58 -4.71
C LYS A 72 -10.14 -5.39 -5.57
N LEU A 73 -9.07 -4.88 -4.97
CA LEU A 73 -7.79 -4.65 -5.63
C LEU A 73 -6.65 -5.35 -4.88
N SER A 74 -5.53 -5.53 -5.57
CA SER A 74 -4.25 -5.86 -4.96
C SER A 74 -3.23 -4.79 -5.37
N VAL A 75 -2.52 -4.25 -4.39
CA VAL A 75 -1.45 -3.26 -4.59
C VAL A 75 -0.21 -3.75 -3.86
N LEU A 76 0.89 -3.94 -4.57
CA LEU A 76 2.15 -4.49 -4.03
C LEU A 76 1.93 -5.81 -3.26
N GLY A 77 1.02 -6.66 -3.76
CA GLY A 77 0.65 -7.93 -3.15
C GLY A 77 -0.38 -7.84 -2.02
N GLU A 78 -0.63 -6.64 -1.47
CA GLU A 78 -1.61 -6.42 -0.41
C GLU A 78 -3.03 -6.25 -0.95
N GLY A 79 -4.01 -6.84 -0.25
CA GLY A 79 -5.41 -6.73 -0.61
C GLY A 79 -6.01 -5.41 -0.16
N VAL A 80 -6.69 -4.71 -1.08
CA VAL A 80 -7.40 -3.46 -0.79
C VAL A 80 -8.85 -3.61 -1.18
N ASP A 81 -9.74 -3.69 -0.19
CA ASP A 81 -11.18 -3.63 -0.39
C ASP A 81 -11.65 -2.18 -0.22
N ILE A 82 -12.34 -1.66 -1.23
CA ILE A 82 -12.98 -0.35 -1.18
C ILE A 82 -14.48 -0.59 -1.08
N ARG A 83 -15.07 -0.14 0.03
CA ARG A 83 -16.51 -0.21 0.27
C ARG A 83 -17.08 1.18 0.34
N ILE A 84 -18.10 1.40 -0.44
CA ILE A 84 -18.81 2.67 -0.45
C ILE A 84 -20.27 2.36 -0.23
N SER A 85 -20.86 3.10 0.67
CA SER A 85 -22.28 3.08 0.87
C SER A 85 -22.80 4.51 0.98
N SER A 86 -23.92 4.91 0.36
CA SER A 86 -24.51 6.27 0.41
C SER A 86 -26.06 6.25 0.35
N ILE A 87 -26.85 7.23 0.83
CA ILE A 87 -28.30 7.43 0.68
C ILE A 87 -28.56 8.82 0.14
N PHE A 88 -29.37 8.95 -0.89
CA PHE A 88 -30.00 10.21 -1.27
C PHE A 88 -31.47 10.16 -0.89
N GLY A 89 -31.98 11.26 -0.42
CA GLY A 89 -33.40 11.46 -0.24
C GLY A 89 -33.82 12.65 -1.06
N THR A 90 -34.88 12.48 -1.86
CA THR A 90 -35.51 13.55 -2.63
C THR A 90 -36.93 13.74 -2.15
N ASP A 91 -37.34 14.99 -1.98
CA ASP A 91 -38.74 15.32 -1.71
C ASP A 91 -39.63 14.83 -2.87
N ALA A 92 -40.64 14.00 -2.56
CA ALA A 92 -41.44 13.34 -3.58
C ALA A 92 -42.31 14.30 -4.41
N ALA A 93 -42.57 15.51 -3.91
CA ALA A 93 -43.41 16.49 -4.61
C ALA A 93 -42.56 17.39 -5.53
N SER A 94 -41.39 17.82 -5.08
CA SER A 94 -40.53 18.74 -5.82
C SER A 94 -39.43 18.05 -6.61
N GLY A 95 -39.13 16.79 -6.33
CA GLY A 95 -37.96 16.05 -6.88
C GLY A 95 -36.60 16.58 -6.46
N ARG A 96 -36.54 17.56 -5.53
CA ARG A 96 -35.26 18.13 -5.06
C ARG A 96 -34.65 17.27 -3.98
N MET A 97 -33.34 17.10 -4.03
CA MET A 97 -32.59 16.44 -2.96
C MET A 97 -32.74 17.20 -1.63
N VAL A 98 -33.03 16.49 -0.57
CA VAL A 98 -33.18 17.04 0.79
C VAL A 98 -32.11 16.49 1.73
N LEU A 99 -31.54 15.34 1.39
CA LEU A 99 -30.45 14.74 2.17
C LEU A 99 -29.52 13.90 1.30
N ASN A 100 -28.27 13.84 1.73
CA ASN A 100 -27.31 12.83 1.34
C ASN A 100 -26.51 12.41 2.57
N GLU A 101 -26.19 11.14 2.66
CA GLU A 101 -25.23 10.59 3.63
C GLU A 101 -24.31 9.64 2.85
N THR A 102 -22.99 9.74 3.05
CA THR A 102 -22.00 8.92 2.35
C THR A 102 -20.96 8.39 3.31
N LYS A 103 -20.63 7.12 3.17
CA LYS A 103 -19.56 6.45 3.92
C LYS A 103 -18.63 5.69 2.97
N ILE A 104 -17.32 5.89 3.12
CA ILE A 104 -16.29 5.20 2.37
C ILE A 104 -15.38 4.51 3.35
N ILE A 105 -15.14 3.23 3.13
CA ILE A 105 -14.21 2.42 3.92
C ILE A 105 -13.14 1.86 2.99
N THR A 106 -11.88 2.12 3.32
CA THR A 106 -10.73 1.52 2.65
C THR A 106 -9.73 1.12 3.73
N GLY A 107 -9.58 -0.19 3.95
CA GLY A 107 -8.84 -0.67 5.11
C GLY A 107 -9.44 -0.14 6.41
N ASN A 108 -8.62 0.51 7.23
CA ASN A 108 -9.06 1.14 8.49
C ASN A 108 -9.52 2.61 8.31
N THR A 109 -9.48 3.13 7.09
CA THR A 109 -9.93 4.49 6.79
C THR A 109 -11.44 4.52 6.64
N ASN A 110 -12.09 5.42 7.36
CA ASN A 110 -13.53 5.65 7.29
C ASN A 110 -13.79 7.14 7.03
N ILE A 111 -14.29 7.45 5.83
CA ILE A 111 -14.70 8.82 5.47
C ILE A 111 -16.22 8.86 5.51
N VAL A 112 -16.77 9.81 6.25
CA VAL A 112 -18.21 10.04 6.34
C VAL A 112 -18.50 11.47 5.95
N SER A 113 -19.50 11.67 5.09
CA SER A 113 -20.08 12.98 4.79
C SER A 113 -21.61 12.93 4.92
N SER A 114 -22.18 14.05 5.30
CA SER A 114 -23.63 14.19 5.37
C SER A 114 -24.04 15.59 4.92
N THR A 115 -25.07 15.65 4.11
CA THR A 115 -25.70 16.89 3.66
C THR A 115 -27.18 16.90 4.03
N ARG A 116 -27.65 18.02 4.53
CA ARG A 116 -29.09 18.32 4.67
C ARG A 116 -29.36 19.60 3.89
N ILE A 117 -30.40 19.59 3.04
CA ILE A 117 -30.78 20.75 2.24
C ILE A 117 -32.14 21.28 2.73
N LYS A 118 -32.17 22.59 2.96
CA LYS A 118 -33.40 23.29 3.33
C LYS A 118 -33.42 24.63 2.56
N GLY A 119 -34.39 24.75 1.66
CA GLY A 119 -34.47 25.88 0.75
C GLY A 119 -33.27 25.94 -0.21
N ASP A 120 -32.54 27.04 -0.20
CA ASP A 120 -31.35 27.32 -0.99
C ASP A 120 -30.03 27.08 -0.26
N THR A 121 -30.09 26.42 0.89
CA THR A 121 -28.93 26.20 1.74
C THR A 121 -28.70 24.72 1.96
N ALA A 122 -27.49 24.25 1.67
CA ALA A 122 -26.99 22.95 2.08
C ALA A 122 -26.15 23.06 3.37
N TRP A 123 -26.42 22.16 4.27
CA TRP A 123 -25.70 22.02 5.54
C TRP A 123 -24.85 20.77 5.45
N PHE A 124 -23.58 20.96 5.23
CA PHE A 124 -22.61 19.87 5.02
C PHE A 124 -21.81 19.57 6.29
N THR A 125 -21.70 18.31 6.64
CA THR A 125 -20.81 17.80 7.67
C THR A 125 -19.90 16.72 7.08
N GLY A 126 -18.65 16.69 7.50
CA GLY A 126 -17.68 15.64 7.13
C GLY A 126 -16.84 15.25 8.34
N ASN A 127 -15.98 14.26 8.21
CA ASN A 127 -15.10 13.81 9.29
C ASN A 127 -14.34 14.97 9.97
N ASN A 128 -14.01 16.00 9.21
CA ASN A 128 -13.13 17.09 9.61
C ASN A 128 -13.88 18.33 10.08
N ASN A 129 -15.19 18.32 9.95
CA ASN A 129 -16.00 19.46 10.32
C ASN A 129 -17.31 18.98 10.97
N PRO A 130 -17.29 18.64 12.27
CA PRO A 130 -18.49 18.23 12.97
C PRO A 130 -19.52 19.37 13.09
N ALA A 131 -19.08 20.64 12.99
CA ALA A 131 -19.98 21.78 12.86
C ALA A 131 -20.43 21.90 11.38
N PRO A 132 -21.75 21.97 11.10
CA PRO A 132 -22.22 22.06 9.73
C PRO A 132 -21.70 23.29 8.98
N LYS A 133 -21.01 23.06 7.86
CA LYS A 133 -20.65 24.12 6.89
C LYS A 133 -21.91 24.49 6.12
N LYS A 134 -22.27 25.79 6.12
CA LYS A 134 -23.34 26.32 5.29
C LYS A 134 -22.83 26.59 3.88
N ILE A 135 -23.54 26.08 2.87
CA ILE A 135 -23.23 26.25 1.46
C ILE A 135 -24.48 26.83 0.82
N PHE A 136 -24.34 28.00 0.22
CA PHE A 136 -25.42 28.64 -0.53
C PHE A 136 -25.54 27.99 -1.91
N LEU A 137 -26.73 27.50 -2.26
CA LEU A 137 -26.99 26.81 -3.52
C LEU A 137 -27.54 27.79 -4.55
N PRO A 138 -26.92 27.94 -5.73
CA PRO A 138 -27.50 28.68 -6.84
C PRO A 138 -28.91 28.19 -7.20
N GLN A 139 -29.74 29.07 -7.77
CA GLN A 139 -31.15 28.76 -8.09
C GLN A 139 -31.30 27.57 -9.05
N ASP A 140 -30.37 27.44 -10.01
CA ASP A 140 -30.40 26.41 -11.06
C ASP A 140 -29.41 25.28 -10.79
N VAL A 141 -28.93 25.11 -9.54
CA VAL A 141 -28.01 24.06 -9.19
C VAL A 141 -28.66 22.69 -9.37
N ILE A 142 -27.97 21.80 -10.04
CA ILE A 142 -28.35 20.40 -10.13
C ILE A 142 -27.98 19.70 -8.84
N LEU A 143 -28.97 19.07 -8.24
CA LEU A 143 -28.82 18.22 -7.07
C LEU A 143 -28.92 16.77 -7.56
N GLU A 144 -27.79 16.22 -8.01
CA GLU A 144 -27.77 14.87 -8.59
C GLU A 144 -28.14 13.79 -7.58
N THR A 145 -28.99 12.86 -8.02
CA THR A 145 -29.03 11.51 -7.50
C THR A 145 -28.14 10.61 -8.35
N SER A 146 -27.74 9.43 -7.86
CA SER A 146 -26.69 8.67 -8.50
C SER A 146 -27.16 7.83 -9.70
N LEU A 147 -28.41 7.37 -9.70
CA LEU A 147 -28.91 6.40 -10.68
C LEU A 147 -29.50 7.08 -11.91
N ARG A 148 -30.25 8.16 -11.72
CA ARG A 148 -30.98 8.83 -12.80
C ARG A 148 -30.54 10.27 -12.96
N SER A 149 -30.45 10.72 -14.22
CA SER A 149 -30.11 12.08 -14.58
C SER A 149 -31.27 12.75 -15.35
N PRO A 150 -32.36 13.18 -14.67
CA PRO A 150 -33.53 13.75 -15.34
C PRO A 150 -33.22 15.00 -16.16
N HIS A 151 -32.27 15.80 -15.71
CA HIS A 151 -31.85 17.01 -16.42
C HIS A 151 -31.16 16.69 -17.77
N LEU A 152 -30.35 15.61 -17.82
CA LEU A 152 -29.73 15.16 -19.06
C LEU A 152 -30.77 14.57 -20.01
N LEU A 153 -31.71 13.78 -19.50
CA LEU A 153 -32.80 13.22 -20.28
C LEU A 153 -33.64 14.35 -20.92
N ARG A 154 -34.04 15.36 -20.14
CA ARG A 154 -34.81 16.50 -20.61
C ARG A 154 -34.02 17.28 -21.68
N ASP A 155 -32.80 17.70 -21.37
CA ASP A 155 -32.09 18.66 -22.21
C ASP A 155 -31.50 18.00 -23.47
N PHE A 156 -30.87 16.84 -23.36
CA PHE A 156 -30.18 16.20 -24.49
C PHE A 156 -31.08 15.24 -25.29
N VAL A 157 -32.04 14.57 -24.65
CA VAL A 157 -32.96 13.64 -25.35
C VAL A 157 -34.22 14.34 -25.83
N GLN A 158 -34.93 15.04 -24.92
CA GLN A 158 -36.23 15.65 -25.26
C GLN A 158 -36.07 16.97 -26.00
N MET A 159 -35.15 17.84 -25.58
CA MET A 159 -34.94 19.16 -26.19
C MET A 159 -33.86 19.17 -27.30
N GLY A 160 -33.09 18.06 -27.42
CA GLY A 160 -32.09 17.92 -28.49
C GLY A 160 -30.86 18.83 -28.36
N VAL A 161 -30.50 19.27 -27.16
CA VAL A 161 -29.31 20.08 -26.89
C VAL A 161 -28.05 19.26 -27.22
N ASN A 162 -27.05 19.86 -27.83
CA ASN A 162 -25.78 19.22 -28.19
C ASN A 162 -24.68 19.42 -27.15
N GLU A 163 -24.68 20.54 -26.45
CA GLU A 163 -23.72 20.90 -25.42
C GLU A 163 -24.37 21.75 -24.34
N LYS A 164 -24.08 21.44 -23.07
CA LYS A 164 -24.59 22.24 -21.95
C LYS A 164 -23.71 22.11 -20.73
N LYS A 165 -23.56 23.20 -19.98
CA LYS A 165 -22.90 23.26 -18.68
C LYS A 165 -23.93 23.43 -17.57
N TYR A 166 -23.62 22.82 -16.41
CA TYR A 166 -24.46 22.90 -15.22
C TYR A 166 -23.58 23.21 -13.99
N GLN A 167 -24.19 23.95 -13.06
CA GLN A 167 -23.69 24.00 -11.68
C GLN A 167 -24.27 22.80 -10.94
N VAL A 168 -23.42 21.96 -10.38
CA VAL A 168 -23.81 20.70 -9.71
C VAL A 168 -23.32 20.75 -8.28
N TYR A 169 -24.18 20.42 -7.33
CA TYR A 169 -23.74 20.23 -5.95
C TYR A 169 -23.12 18.84 -5.77
N GLU A 170 -21.87 18.82 -5.33
CA GLU A 170 -21.13 17.59 -5.08
C GLU A 170 -21.17 17.28 -3.56
N PRO A 171 -21.98 16.27 -3.13
CA PRO A 171 -22.31 16.08 -1.71
C PRO A 171 -21.19 15.48 -0.88
N ILE A 172 -20.15 14.90 -1.49
CA ILE A 172 -19.04 14.30 -0.76
C ILE A 172 -18.06 15.36 -0.30
N ARG A 173 -17.84 16.38 -1.14
CA ARG A 173 -16.94 17.51 -0.85
C ARG A 173 -17.68 18.69 -0.20
N GLY A 174 -19.01 18.74 -0.34
CA GLY A 174 -19.80 19.87 0.08
C GLY A 174 -19.46 21.14 -0.69
N GLU A 175 -19.46 21.05 -2.03
CA GLU A 175 -19.10 22.12 -2.95
C GLU A 175 -20.05 22.18 -4.13
N VAL A 176 -20.20 23.36 -4.73
CA VAL A 176 -20.85 23.51 -6.04
C VAL A 176 -19.75 23.55 -7.09
N ILE A 177 -19.85 22.66 -8.07
CA ILE A 177 -18.86 22.50 -9.16
C ILE A 177 -19.52 22.72 -10.52
N GLU A 178 -18.75 23.05 -11.55
CA GLU A 178 -19.20 23.11 -12.92
C GLU A 178 -18.93 21.80 -13.64
N LYS A 179 -19.97 21.22 -14.27
CA LYS A 179 -19.86 20.09 -15.19
C LYS A 179 -20.37 20.45 -16.57
N GLY A 180 -19.67 20.01 -17.61
CA GLY A 180 -20.11 20.18 -19.01
C GLY A 180 -20.39 18.82 -19.64
N TYR A 181 -21.38 18.79 -20.51
CA TYR A 181 -21.80 17.61 -21.27
C TYR A 181 -21.87 17.95 -22.76
N ILE A 182 -21.29 17.05 -23.59
CA ILE A 182 -21.31 17.15 -25.04
C ILE A 182 -21.92 15.87 -25.62
N LYS A 183 -22.93 16.00 -26.48
CA LYS A 183 -23.53 14.91 -27.22
C LYS A 183 -22.54 14.35 -28.26
N LYS A 184 -22.27 13.03 -28.20
CA LYS A 184 -21.41 12.32 -29.17
C LYS A 184 -22.24 11.59 -30.23
N GLY A 185 -23.43 11.10 -29.88
CA GLY A 185 -24.32 10.40 -30.81
C GLY A 185 -25.36 9.54 -30.10
N ASP A 186 -26.11 8.84 -30.92
CA ASP A 186 -27.08 7.85 -30.48
C ASP A 186 -26.53 6.47 -30.85
N GLU A 187 -26.62 5.48 -29.94
CA GLU A 187 -26.16 4.12 -30.16
C GLU A 187 -27.21 3.10 -29.68
N GLU A 188 -27.05 1.85 -30.13
CA GLU A 188 -27.70 0.71 -29.53
C GLU A 188 -26.62 -0.15 -28.87
N ILE A 189 -26.82 -0.50 -27.59
CA ILE A 189 -25.90 -1.36 -26.83
C ILE A 189 -26.63 -2.59 -26.32
N ILE A 190 -25.93 -3.71 -26.25
CA ILE A 190 -26.47 -4.96 -25.72
C ILE A 190 -25.95 -5.15 -24.29
N LEU A 191 -26.85 -5.20 -23.31
CA LEU A 191 -26.54 -5.53 -21.93
C LEU A 191 -27.59 -6.52 -21.42
N LYS A 192 -27.20 -7.54 -20.68
CA LYS A 192 -28.09 -8.60 -20.16
C LYS A 192 -28.98 -9.21 -21.25
N ASP A 193 -28.42 -9.47 -22.41
CA ASP A 193 -29.16 -10.00 -23.58
C ASP A 193 -30.34 -9.11 -24.06
N SER A 194 -30.37 -7.86 -23.64
CA SER A 194 -31.36 -6.86 -24.03
C SER A 194 -30.70 -5.73 -24.82
N ILE A 195 -31.41 -5.20 -25.83
CA ILE A 195 -30.94 -4.04 -26.61
C ILE A 195 -31.48 -2.77 -25.99
N TYR A 196 -30.58 -1.84 -25.71
CA TYR A 196 -30.91 -0.52 -25.16
C TYR A 196 -30.57 0.58 -26.18
N ARG A 197 -31.48 1.52 -26.34
CA ARG A 197 -31.24 2.75 -27.12
C ARG A 197 -30.68 3.83 -26.23
N VAL A 198 -29.44 4.21 -26.46
CA VAL A 198 -28.70 5.10 -25.58
C VAL A 198 -28.27 6.37 -26.31
N LEU A 199 -28.14 7.43 -25.53
CA LEU A 199 -27.45 8.64 -25.90
C LEU A 199 -26.05 8.61 -25.33
N VAL A 200 -25.04 8.79 -26.18
CA VAL A 200 -23.64 8.88 -25.73
C VAL A 200 -23.30 10.33 -25.43
N LEU A 201 -22.88 10.59 -24.20
CA LEU A 201 -22.45 11.90 -23.71
C LEU A 201 -20.99 11.85 -23.26
N GLU A 202 -20.23 12.89 -23.56
CA GLU A 202 -18.95 13.17 -22.90
C GLU A 202 -19.20 14.16 -21.76
N GLU A 203 -18.92 13.75 -20.53
CA GLU A 203 -18.94 14.62 -19.35
C GLU A 203 -17.53 15.16 -19.08
N THR A 204 -17.44 16.44 -18.68
CA THR A 204 -16.23 17.05 -18.13
C THR A 204 -16.54 17.70 -16.80
N ASP A 205 -15.88 17.26 -15.73
CA ASP A 205 -15.83 17.98 -14.44
C ASP A 205 -14.75 19.04 -14.49
N TYR A 206 -15.11 20.31 -14.58
CA TYR A 206 -14.15 21.41 -14.67
C TYR A 206 -13.40 21.69 -13.37
N SER A 207 -13.85 21.15 -12.23
CA SER A 207 -13.14 21.31 -10.96
C SER A 207 -11.94 20.36 -10.85
N THR A 208 -11.98 19.25 -11.58
CA THR A 208 -10.94 18.21 -11.59
C THR A 208 -10.34 17.98 -12.98
N GLY A 209 -10.99 18.49 -14.05
CA GLY A 209 -10.67 18.18 -15.44
C GLY A 209 -11.00 16.75 -15.87
N THR A 210 -11.64 15.95 -15.01
CA THR A 210 -11.96 14.55 -15.30
C THR A 210 -12.99 14.46 -16.40
N LYS A 211 -12.75 13.58 -17.38
CA LYS A 211 -13.69 13.25 -18.45
C LYS A 211 -14.29 11.87 -18.24
N ALA A 212 -15.57 11.74 -18.56
CA ALA A 212 -16.29 10.47 -18.60
C ALA A 212 -17.08 10.33 -19.89
N THR A 213 -17.22 9.10 -20.38
CA THR A 213 -18.17 8.77 -21.45
C THR A 213 -19.33 8.02 -20.84
N ILE A 214 -20.55 8.53 -21.06
CA ILE A 214 -21.78 8.02 -20.45
C ILE A 214 -22.73 7.54 -21.54
N TRP A 215 -23.23 6.33 -21.43
CA TRP A 215 -24.32 5.78 -22.25
C TRP A 215 -25.62 5.89 -21.46
N LEU A 216 -26.36 6.93 -21.72
CA LEU A 216 -27.60 7.28 -21.03
C LEU A 216 -28.78 6.58 -21.70
N ASP A 217 -29.56 5.85 -20.95
CA ASP A 217 -30.84 5.29 -21.44
C ASP A 217 -31.82 6.43 -21.78
N LYS A 218 -32.27 6.45 -23.02
CA LYS A 218 -33.19 7.49 -23.54
C LYS A 218 -34.60 7.42 -23.00
N GLU A 219 -34.97 6.32 -22.36
CA GLU A 219 -36.31 6.13 -21.80
C GLU A 219 -36.42 6.62 -20.36
N ASN A 220 -35.42 6.30 -19.53
CA ASN A 220 -35.52 6.49 -18.08
C ASN A 220 -34.37 7.35 -17.49
N GLY A 221 -33.39 7.74 -18.30
CA GLY A 221 -32.25 8.59 -17.87
C GLY A 221 -31.26 7.90 -16.96
N ILE A 222 -31.20 6.55 -16.96
CA ILE A 222 -30.18 5.77 -16.23
C ILE A 222 -28.90 5.73 -17.05
N ALA A 223 -27.76 5.93 -16.43
CA ALA A 223 -26.45 5.69 -17.03
C ALA A 223 -26.18 4.18 -17.06
N LEU A 224 -26.45 3.52 -18.20
CA LEU A 224 -26.31 2.07 -18.35
C LEU A 224 -24.87 1.60 -18.45
N LYS A 225 -23.99 2.47 -18.96
CA LYS A 225 -22.55 2.26 -19.04
C LYS A 225 -21.85 3.61 -18.84
N THR A 226 -20.76 3.57 -18.09
CA THR A 226 -19.88 4.74 -17.92
C THR A 226 -18.44 4.30 -18.04
N ILE A 227 -17.64 4.98 -18.83
CA ILE A 227 -16.19 4.84 -18.88
C ILE A 227 -15.58 6.09 -18.28
N ILE A 228 -14.80 5.95 -17.23
CA ILE A 228 -14.15 7.04 -16.53
C ILE A 228 -12.81 6.61 -15.99
N ALA A 229 -11.76 7.33 -16.31
CA ALA A 229 -10.42 7.10 -15.72
C ALA A 229 -9.95 5.63 -15.83
N GLY A 230 -10.11 5.01 -17.00
CA GLY A 230 -9.70 3.63 -17.28
C GLY A 230 -10.57 2.55 -16.65
N ARG A 231 -11.77 2.91 -16.16
CA ARG A 231 -12.76 2.00 -15.58
C ARG A 231 -14.01 1.98 -16.40
N THR A 232 -14.63 0.81 -16.43
CA THR A 232 -15.95 0.61 -17.03
C THR A 232 -16.93 0.19 -15.93
N ILE A 233 -18.03 0.94 -15.80
CA ILE A 233 -19.17 0.60 -14.95
C ILE A 233 -20.31 0.31 -15.91
N TYR A 234 -20.99 -0.84 -15.78
CA TYR A 234 -22.04 -1.21 -16.71
C TYR A 234 -23.16 -1.99 -16.04
N LEU A 235 -24.38 -1.82 -16.52
CA LEU A 235 -25.56 -2.52 -16.04
C LEU A 235 -25.37 -4.03 -16.19
N SER A 236 -25.60 -4.78 -15.12
CA SER A 236 -25.43 -6.21 -15.01
C SER A 236 -26.62 -6.82 -14.22
N ASP A 237 -26.54 -8.10 -13.94
CA ASP A 237 -27.48 -8.83 -13.10
C ASP A 237 -26.86 -9.18 -11.74
N LYS A 238 -27.67 -9.78 -10.85
CA LYS A 238 -27.24 -10.13 -9.48
C LYS A 238 -25.99 -11.01 -9.43
N THR A 239 -25.75 -11.86 -10.44
CA THR A 239 -24.58 -12.76 -10.45
C THR A 239 -23.25 -12.02 -10.50
N VAL A 240 -23.24 -10.74 -10.86
CA VAL A 240 -22.03 -9.90 -10.83
C VAL A 240 -21.40 -9.86 -9.43
N THR A 241 -22.18 -9.95 -8.37
CA THR A 241 -21.69 -9.93 -6.99
C THR A 241 -20.87 -11.16 -6.61
N GLU A 242 -21.05 -12.27 -7.33
CA GLU A 242 -20.36 -13.54 -7.11
C GLU A 242 -19.14 -13.72 -8.01
N ARG A 243 -19.07 -12.97 -9.13
CA ARG A 243 -18.03 -13.12 -10.17
C ARG A 243 -16.84 -12.20 -10.01
N ILE A 244 -16.84 -11.28 -9.04
CA ILE A 244 -15.74 -10.33 -8.85
C ILE A 244 -14.47 -11.03 -8.43
N ALA A 245 -13.34 -10.64 -9.05
CA ALA A 245 -12.01 -11.10 -8.74
C ALA A 245 -11.17 -9.97 -8.10
N LYS A 246 -10.14 -10.36 -7.35
CA LYS A 246 -9.13 -9.41 -6.86
C LYS A 246 -8.18 -9.08 -7.99
N VAL A 247 -8.19 -7.84 -8.48
CA VAL A 247 -7.38 -7.38 -9.59
C VAL A 247 -6.07 -6.81 -9.09
N ASN A 248 -4.95 -7.25 -9.67
CA ASN A 248 -3.64 -6.65 -9.43
C ASN A 248 -3.57 -5.27 -10.09
N PHE A 249 -3.42 -4.24 -9.27
CA PHE A 249 -3.39 -2.85 -9.69
C PHE A 249 -1.98 -2.31 -9.95
N ASP A 250 -0.94 -3.11 -9.73
CA ASP A 250 0.45 -2.68 -9.86
C ASP A 250 0.78 -2.21 -11.28
N ASN A 251 0.27 -2.88 -12.30
CA ASN A 251 0.45 -2.49 -13.71
C ASN A 251 -0.25 -1.16 -14.09
N VAL A 252 -1.13 -0.64 -13.22
CA VAL A 252 -1.79 0.65 -13.42
C VAL A 252 -0.99 1.78 -12.78
N ILE A 253 -0.33 1.48 -11.65
CA ILE A 253 0.39 2.48 -10.87
C ILE A 253 1.89 2.51 -11.14
N PHE A 254 2.46 1.45 -11.72
CA PHE A 254 3.88 1.35 -12.05
C PHE A 254 4.13 1.15 -13.54
N ALA A 255 5.09 1.89 -14.09
CA ALA A 255 5.68 1.63 -15.39
C ALA A 255 7.12 1.18 -15.21
N ARG A 256 7.47 0.01 -15.76
CA ARG A 256 8.84 -0.51 -15.73
C ARG A 256 9.76 0.34 -16.58
N VAL A 257 11.04 0.40 -16.22
CA VAL A 257 12.06 1.10 -16.98
C VAL A 257 13.14 0.18 -17.54
N ASN A 258 13.92 0.74 -18.43
CA ASN A 258 15.02 0.03 -19.13
C ASN A 258 16.31 -0.09 -18.30
N LYS A 259 16.39 0.56 -17.13
CA LYS A 259 17.61 0.60 -16.31
C LYS A 259 17.28 0.50 -14.82
N VAL A 260 18.14 -0.23 -14.08
CA VAL A 260 18.16 -0.22 -12.62
C VAL A 260 19.26 0.74 -12.19
N ILE A 261 18.93 1.70 -11.32
CA ILE A 261 19.88 2.63 -10.72
C ILE A 261 20.24 2.09 -9.32
N PRO A 262 21.48 1.64 -9.10
CA PRO A 262 21.86 1.06 -7.80
C PRO A 262 21.82 2.06 -6.65
N ASP A 263 22.28 3.28 -6.90
CA ASP A 263 22.33 4.38 -5.91
C ASP A 263 21.24 5.41 -6.21
N PHE A 264 19.99 4.97 -6.27
CA PHE A 264 18.88 5.81 -6.71
C PHE A 264 18.49 6.90 -5.69
N LEU A 265 18.83 6.75 -4.41
CA LEU A 265 18.57 7.76 -3.38
C LEU A 265 19.48 8.99 -3.48
N ASN A 266 20.52 8.92 -4.31
CA ASN A 266 21.50 9.98 -4.50
C ASN A 266 21.53 10.50 -5.94
N VAL A 267 20.43 10.33 -6.69
CA VAL A 267 20.37 10.81 -8.08
C VAL A 267 20.25 12.33 -8.09
N THR A 268 21.27 13.00 -8.64
CA THR A 268 21.32 14.47 -8.74
C THR A 268 20.80 15.03 -10.06
N TYR A 269 20.76 14.20 -11.10
CA TYR A 269 20.21 14.53 -12.41
C TYR A 269 19.58 13.29 -13.04
N MET A 270 18.43 13.46 -13.68
CA MET A 270 17.81 12.40 -14.46
C MET A 270 17.12 12.98 -15.70
N LYS A 271 17.28 12.28 -16.83
CA LYS A 271 16.57 12.56 -18.07
C LYS A 271 15.72 11.35 -18.44
N VAL A 272 14.41 11.55 -18.51
CA VAL A 272 13.42 10.48 -18.69
C VAL A 272 12.54 10.82 -19.88
N ARG A 273 12.41 9.89 -20.83
CA ARG A 273 11.30 9.89 -21.79
C ARG A 273 10.10 9.27 -21.11
N ALA A 274 8.96 9.94 -21.14
CA ALA A 274 7.77 9.50 -20.46
C ALA A 274 6.52 9.67 -21.32
N LYS A 275 5.64 8.65 -21.27
CA LYS A 275 4.23 8.76 -21.65
C LYS A 275 3.38 8.56 -20.41
N VAL A 276 2.62 9.58 -20.03
CA VAL A 276 1.78 9.56 -18.83
C VAL A 276 0.38 10.00 -19.21
N GLU A 277 -0.59 9.14 -18.97
CA GLU A 277 -2.01 9.49 -19.12
C GLU A 277 -2.48 10.20 -17.86
N VAL A 278 -2.96 11.42 -18.00
CA VAL A 278 -3.40 12.25 -16.88
C VAL A 278 -4.92 12.25 -16.80
N LEU A 279 -5.42 12.14 -15.58
CA LEU A 279 -6.82 12.07 -15.27
C LEU A 279 -7.11 13.13 -14.21
N GLY A 280 -7.74 14.24 -14.56
CA GLY A 280 -8.22 15.17 -13.55
C GLY A 280 -7.68 16.61 -13.53
N GLU A 281 -6.73 16.97 -14.37
CA GLU A 281 -6.32 18.36 -14.60
C GLU A 281 -6.08 18.58 -16.08
N VAL A 282 -6.34 19.79 -16.58
CA VAL A 282 -5.93 20.16 -17.93
C VAL A 282 -4.48 20.60 -17.88
N PHE A 283 -3.61 19.79 -18.47
CA PHE A 283 -2.20 20.08 -18.57
C PHE A 283 -1.88 20.81 -19.88
N THR A 284 -0.90 21.71 -19.77
CA THR A 284 -0.18 22.23 -20.94
C THR A 284 1.31 21.95 -20.71
N PRO A 285 2.14 21.90 -21.77
CA PRO A 285 3.58 21.69 -21.60
C PRO A 285 4.23 22.68 -20.62
N GLU A 286 3.74 23.94 -20.58
CA GLU A 286 4.28 24.97 -19.70
C GLU A 286 4.04 24.66 -18.22
N LYS A 287 2.89 24.07 -17.90
CA LYS A 287 2.53 23.69 -16.53
C LYS A 287 3.37 22.51 -15.98
N LEU A 288 4.15 21.86 -16.81
CA LEU A 288 5.05 20.77 -16.42
C LEU A 288 6.47 21.27 -16.13
N ASN A 289 6.73 22.58 -16.27
CA ASN A 289 8.01 23.20 -15.96
C ASN A 289 7.97 23.81 -14.56
N PHE A 290 8.91 23.38 -13.71
CA PHE A 290 9.05 23.82 -12.32
C PHE A 290 10.55 24.08 -12.04
N PRO A 291 10.90 24.81 -10.97
CA PRO A 291 12.27 24.88 -10.52
C PRO A 291 12.84 23.46 -10.33
N GLY A 292 13.93 23.14 -11.01
CA GLY A 292 14.55 21.81 -11.00
C GLY A 292 13.90 20.75 -11.91
N GLN A 293 12.83 21.11 -12.66
CA GLN A 293 12.21 20.22 -13.65
C GLN A 293 11.92 20.96 -14.96
N LYS A 294 12.40 20.42 -16.08
CA LYS A 294 12.11 20.90 -17.42
C LYS A 294 11.43 19.82 -18.24
N PHE A 295 10.33 20.17 -18.90
CA PHE A 295 9.61 19.30 -19.82
C PHE A 295 9.75 19.78 -21.26
N THR A 296 9.99 18.86 -22.19
CA THR A 296 10.01 19.11 -23.63
C THR A 296 9.21 18.02 -24.33
N GLY A 297 8.06 18.38 -24.88
CA GLY A 297 7.14 17.42 -25.50
C GLY A 297 5.77 18.03 -25.78
N THR A 298 4.78 17.17 -25.90
CA THR A 298 3.39 17.53 -26.19
C THR A 298 2.45 17.01 -25.08
N VAL A 299 1.32 17.69 -24.94
CA VAL A 299 0.19 17.23 -24.15
C VAL A 299 -1.03 17.22 -25.06
N THR A 300 -1.54 16.06 -25.40
CA THR A 300 -2.67 15.88 -26.31
C THR A 300 -3.68 14.92 -25.69
N ASP A 301 -4.94 15.32 -25.61
CA ASP A 301 -6.02 14.46 -25.08
C ASP A 301 -5.69 13.78 -23.74
N ASN A 302 -5.11 14.52 -22.80
CA ASN A 302 -4.65 14.05 -21.49
C ASN A 302 -3.43 13.12 -21.52
N LEU A 303 -2.79 12.92 -22.66
CA LEU A 303 -1.53 12.18 -22.75
C LEU A 303 -0.36 13.19 -22.77
N ILE A 304 0.50 13.11 -21.77
CA ILE A 304 1.81 13.74 -21.75
C ILE A 304 2.76 12.79 -22.47
N ASP A 305 3.40 13.26 -23.55
CA ASP A 305 4.42 12.52 -24.30
C ASP A 305 5.64 13.40 -24.54
N GLY A 306 6.75 13.07 -23.88
CA GLY A 306 7.94 13.89 -23.98
C GLY A 306 9.08 13.50 -23.08
N ILE A 307 10.00 14.42 -22.87
CA ILE A 307 11.20 14.26 -22.08
C ILE A 307 11.17 15.19 -20.88
N PHE A 308 11.36 14.61 -19.69
CA PHE A 308 11.63 15.34 -18.47
C PHE A 308 13.13 15.36 -18.20
N GLU A 309 13.66 16.55 -17.88
CA GLU A 309 15.00 16.76 -17.35
C GLU A 309 14.85 17.25 -15.91
N LEU A 310 15.44 16.52 -14.98
CA LEU A 310 15.26 16.68 -13.53
C LEU A 310 16.61 16.99 -12.90
N GLU A 311 16.74 18.15 -12.25
CA GLU A 311 17.90 18.60 -11.51
C GLU A 311 17.44 19.36 -10.27
N PRO A 312 17.06 18.63 -9.19
CA PRO A 312 16.47 19.22 -8.00
C PRO A 312 17.35 20.27 -7.34
N ILE A 313 16.72 21.33 -6.86
CA ILE A 313 17.39 22.41 -6.16
C ILE A 313 17.32 22.12 -4.67
N LYS A 314 18.47 21.98 -4.04
CA LYS A 314 18.57 21.80 -2.59
C LYS A 314 18.55 23.18 -1.91
N TYR A 315 17.56 23.36 -1.01
CA TYR A 315 17.45 24.59 -0.22
C TYR A 315 18.27 24.46 1.05
N ASP A 316 19.13 25.43 1.33
CA ASP A 316 20.03 25.44 2.49
C ASP A 316 19.48 26.17 3.73
N GLY A 317 18.32 26.82 3.58
CA GLY A 317 17.67 27.61 4.63
C GLY A 317 18.00 29.10 4.59
N THR A 318 18.79 29.57 3.61
CA THR A 318 19.11 30.98 3.45
C THR A 318 17.84 31.81 3.27
N ASN A 319 17.68 32.92 4.03
CA ASN A 319 16.52 33.78 4.03
C ASN A 319 15.17 33.08 4.37
N ALA A 320 15.22 31.97 5.10
CA ALA A 320 13.99 31.32 5.55
C ALA A 320 13.16 32.29 6.43
N PRO A 321 11.83 32.37 6.25
CA PRO A 321 10.96 33.23 7.08
C PRO A 321 11.12 32.88 8.55
N LEU A 322 11.02 33.88 9.41
CA LEU A 322 10.99 33.68 10.88
C LEU A 322 9.85 32.73 11.27
N PHE A 323 9.98 32.07 12.39
CA PHE A 323 8.95 31.18 12.91
C PHE A 323 8.37 31.72 14.25
N PRO A 324 7.03 31.71 14.39
CA PRO A 324 6.00 31.40 13.40
C PRO A 324 5.94 32.46 12.28
N PRO A 325 5.72 32.03 11.01
CA PRO A 325 5.64 32.97 9.90
C PRO A 325 4.27 33.68 9.88
N ASP A 326 4.25 34.87 9.25
CA ASP A 326 3.01 35.57 8.94
C ASP A 326 2.88 35.72 7.42
N PHE A 327 1.94 34.98 6.83
CA PHE A 327 1.58 35.03 5.42
C PHE A 327 0.15 35.53 5.21
N SER A 328 -0.47 36.15 6.24
CA SER A 328 -1.87 36.62 6.20
C SER A 328 -2.16 37.65 5.12
N GLU A 329 -1.15 38.46 4.77
CA GLU A 329 -1.23 39.50 3.74
C GLU A 329 -1.14 38.95 2.31
N ASN A 330 -0.85 37.65 2.12
CA ASN A 330 -0.77 37.04 0.79
C ASN A 330 -2.01 36.19 0.47
N PRO A 331 -2.97 36.74 -0.33
CA PRO A 331 -4.23 36.03 -0.61
C PRO A 331 -4.05 34.71 -1.38
N GLU A 332 -2.99 34.60 -2.17
CA GLU A 332 -2.72 33.39 -2.98
C GLU A 332 -2.26 32.21 -2.10
N LEU A 333 -1.64 32.51 -0.96
CA LEU A 333 -1.18 31.50 -0.01
C LEU A 333 -2.27 31.07 0.96
N LYS A 334 -3.35 31.84 1.10
CA LYS A 334 -4.42 31.55 2.07
C LYS A 334 -4.99 30.15 1.93
N LYS A 335 -5.28 29.69 0.71
CA LYS A 335 -5.78 28.33 0.45
C LYS A 335 -4.83 27.21 0.91
N TYR A 336 -3.54 27.50 1.01
CA TYR A 336 -2.51 26.57 1.45
C TYR A 336 -2.25 26.59 2.96
N LEU A 337 -3.02 27.40 3.70
CA LEU A 337 -3.11 27.42 5.16
C LEU A 337 -4.43 26.83 5.68
N GLU A 338 -5.46 26.79 4.82
CA GLU A 338 -6.78 26.30 5.17
C GLU A 338 -6.82 24.75 5.24
N PRO A 339 -7.70 24.17 6.11
CA PRO A 339 -7.91 22.74 6.13
C PRO A 339 -8.62 22.24 4.85
N GLU A 340 -8.32 21.01 4.46
CA GLU A 340 -9.02 20.28 3.39
C GLU A 340 -9.60 18.96 3.96
N MET A 341 -10.53 18.32 3.23
CA MET A 341 -11.24 17.11 3.66
C MET A 341 -10.34 15.98 4.20
N ALA A 342 -9.12 15.85 3.69
CA ALA A 342 -8.16 14.83 4.16
C ALA A 342 -6.87 15.46 4.76
N ILE A 343 -6.84 16.77 4.96
CA ILE A 343 -5.73 17.55 5.52
C ILE A 343 -6.31 18.40 6.65
N GLU A 344 -6.57 17.77 7.78
CA GLU A 344 -7.28 18.35 8.93
C GLU A 344 -6.35 19.24 9.77
N SER A 345 -5.81 20.30 9.16
CA SER A 345 -4.85 21.21 9.83
C SER A 345 -5.46 22.01 11.01
N ASN A 346 -6.79 22.03 11.11
CA ASN A 346 -7.54 22.66 12.20
C ASN A 346 -7.92 21.67 13.33
N ASP A 347 -7.52 20.38 13.23
CA ASP A 347 -7.77 19.42 14.31
C ASP A 347 -6.93 19.78 15.55
N PRO A 348 -7.55 19.91 16.76
CA PRO A 348 -6.84 20.30 17.97
C PRO A 348 -5.68 19.38 18.36
N VAL A 349 -5.79 18.07 18.04
CA VAL A 349 -4.73 17.10 18.33
C VAL A 349 -3.52 17.33 17.42
N LEU A 350 -3.76 17.56 16.12
CA LEU A 350 -2.69 17.86 15.16
C LEU A 350 -2.03 19.21 15.47
N ILE A 351 -2.80 20.25 15.83
CA ILE A 351 -2.26 21.56 16.23
C ILE A 351 -1.37 21.43 17.45
N LYS A 352 -1.83 20.72 18.50
CA LYS A 352 -1.06 20.50 19.74
C LYS A 352 0.27 19.83 19.44
N GLU A 353 0.25 18.77 18.62
CA GLU A 353 1.44 18.01 18.30
C GLU A 353 2.41 18.78 17.39
N ALA A 354 1.93 19.46 16.36
CA ALA A 354 2.75 20.27 15.48
C ALA A 354 3.49 21.38 16.27
N ARG A 355 2.79 22.06 17.17
CA ARG A 355 3.40 23.07 18.04
C ARG A 355 4.42 22.48 19.00
N ARG A 356 4.19 21.27 19.52
CA ARG A 356 5.15 20.55 20.38
C ARG A 356 6.43 20.22 19.61
N ILE A 357 6.31 19.75 18.37
CA ILE A 357 7.44 19.37 17.53
C ILE A 357 8.28 20.58 17.16
N THR A 358 7.65 21.70 16.85
CA THR A 358 8.31 22.93 16.37
C THR A 358 8.73 23.89 17.49
N ALA A 359 8.54 23.49 18.75
CA ALA A 359 8.91 24.33 19.89
C ALA A 359 10.41 24.69 19.88
N GLY A 360 10.73 25.98 19.91
CA GLY A 360 12.10 26.50 19.88
C GLY A 360 12.67 26.76 18.49
N SER A 361 11.98 26.44 17.41
CA SER A 361 12.43 26.78 16.04
C SER A 361 12.55 28.28 15.84
N GLN A 362 13.64 28.72 15.20
CA GLN A 362 13.92 30.12 14.92
C GLN A 362 13.35 30.60 13.58
N ASN A 363 13.26 29.69 12.62
CA ASN A 363 12.75 29.95 11.27
C ASN A 363 11.85 28.81 10.77
N SER A 364 11.12 29.10 9.70
CA SER A 364 10.13 28.17 9.12
C SER A 364 10.77 26.93 8.50
N TRP A 365 12.01 27.03 8.00
CA TRP A 365 12.71 25.86 7.44
C TRP A 365 13.13 24.87 8.52
N GLU A 366 13.62 25.37 9.65
CA GLU A 366 13.94 24.56 10.82
C GLU A 366 12.69 23.83 11.33
N ALA A 367 11.58 24.55 11.48
CA ALA A 367 10.29 23.98 11.87
C ALA A 367 9.82 22.91 10.88
N ALA A 368 9.90 23.19 9.58
CA ALA A 368 9.50 22.26 8.53
C ALA A 368 10.32 20.97 8.53
N LYS A 369 11.64 21.07 8.72
CA LYS A 369 12.52 19.89 8.85
C LYS A 369 12.20 19.07 10.08
N LEU A 370 11.90 19.68 11.21
CA LEU A 370 11.48 18.96 12.43
C LEU A 370 10.17 18.21 12.19
N LEU A 371 9.19 18.83 11.53
CA LEU A 371 7.91 18.19 11.19
C LEU A 371 8.11 17.04 10.20
N SER A 372 8.89 17.25 9.14
CA SER A 372 9.22 16.22 8.14
C SER A 372 9.93 15.03 8.79
N THR A 373 10.94 15.30 9.60
CA THR A 373 11.70 14.29 10.37
C THR A 373 10.77 13.51 11.31
N TRP A 374 9.85 14.20 11.97
CA TRP A 374 8.90 13.53 12.87
C TRP A 374 7.98 12.60 12.10
N VAL A 375 7.41 13.06 10.98
CA VAL A 375 6.54 12.22 10.13
C VAL A 375 7.31 11.00 9.60
N ALA A 376 8.51 11.21 9.04
CA ALA A 376 9.35 10.14 8.53
C ALA A 376 9.68 9.07 9.58
N ASN A 377 9.91 9.46 10.83
CA ASN A 377 10.31 8.55 11.91
C ASN A 377 9.14 7.92 12.68
N ASN A 378 7.93 8.50 12.61
CA ASN A 378 6.80 8.07 13.46
C ASN A 378 5.61 7.50 12.70
N ILE A 379 5.64 7.58 11.37
CA ILE A 379 4.60 6.98 10.52
C ILE A 379 5.19 5.79 9.79
N GLU A 380 4.57 4.64 9.95
CA GLU A 380 4.96 3.40 9.29
C GLU A 380 4.34 3.32 7.88
N GLY A 381 5.10 2.82 6.89
CA GLY A 381 4.58 2.59 5.55
C GLY A 381 3.56 1.44 5.55
N ALA A 382 2.33 1.70 5.14
CA ALA A 382 1.27 0.71 5.09
C ALA A 382 0.33 0.93 3.89
N ILE A 383 -0.14 -0.18 3.30
CA ILE A 383 -1.13 -0.18 2.21
C ILE A 383 -2.27 -1.13 2.60
N PRO A 384 -3.50 -0.66 2.73
CA PRO A 384 -3.88 0.75 2.81
C PRO A 384 -3.49 1.34 4.16
N GLY A 385 -2.95 2.56 4.17
CA GLY A 385 -2.65 3.30 5.38
C GLY A 385 -3.77 4.26 5.80
N GLY A 386 -3.44 5.25 6.64
CA GLY A 386 -4.36 6.30 7.03
C GLY A 386 -4.79 7.15 5.84
N GLY A 387 -6.08 7.24 5.56
CA GLY A 387 -6.63 7.96 4.40
C GLY A 387 -6.70 9.48 4.58
N SER A 388 -6.48 10.01 5.79
CA SER A 388 -6.45 11.43 6.12
C SER A 388 -5.33 11.73 7.11
N ALA A 389 -5.00 13.01 7.31
CA ALA A 389 -3.94 13.43 8.22
C ALA A 389 -4.20 12.95 9.66
N ILE A 390 -5.40 13.15 10.19
CA ILE A 390 -5.71 12.71 11.56
C ILE A 390 -5.74 11.18 11.69
N ASN A 391 -6.20 10.45 10.68
CA ASN A 391 -6.18 8.99 10.70
C ASN A 391 -4.76 8.46 10.63
N THR A 392 -3.92 8.99 9.75
CA THR A 392 -2.49 8.66 9.69
C THR A 392 -1.79 8.94 11.02
N PHE A 393 -2.08 10.08 11.64
CA PHE A 393 -1.52 10.41 12.95
C PHE A 393 -1.95 9.41 14.04
N LYS A 394 -3.24 9.07 14.11
CA LYS A 394 -3.78 8.13 15.13
C LYS A 394 -3.31 6.70 14.92
N MET A 395 -3.28 6.25 13.66
CA MET A 395 -2.87 4.90 13.31
C MET A 395 -1.36 4.71 13.33
N ARG A 396 -0.59 5.80 13.19
CA ARG A 396 0.88 5.76 12.97
C ARG A 396 1.27 4.98 11.72
N GLU A 397 0.38 4.92 10.75
CA GLU A 397 0.54 4.16 9.51
C GLU A 397 0.00 4.97 8.33
N GLY A 398 0.73 4.94 7.22
CA GLY A 398 0.35 5.64 6.00
C GLY A 398 1.20 5.21 4.82
N GLU A 399 0.64 5.29 3.63
CA GLU A 399 1.40 5.29 2.39
C GLU A 399 1.89 6.71 2.06
N CYS A 400 2.48 6.93 0.87
CA CYS A 400 3.01 8.24 0.48
C CYS A 400 1.98 9.39 0.65
N GLY A 401 0.72 9.17 0.28
CA GLY A 401 -0.34 10.15 0.49
C GLY A 401 -0.69 10.38 1.97
N GLY A 402 -0.60 9.36 2.83
CA GLY A 402 -0.79 9.48 4.28
C GLY A 402 0.29 10.35 4.92
N HIS A 403 1.56 10.05 4.66
CA HIS A 403 2.70 10.84 5.12
C HIS A 403 2.59 12.29 4.67
N SER A 404 2.33 12.50 3.39
CA SER A 404 2.29 13.84 2.81
C SER A 404 1.11 14.68 3.32
N ARG A 405 -0.07 14.07 3.53
CA ARG A 405 -1.22 14.78 4.12
C ARG A 405 -0.96 15.18 5.58
N LEU A 406 -0.36 14.29 6.35
CA LEU A 406 -0.03 14.59 7.74
C LEU A 406 1.02 15.69 7.83
N LEU A 407 2.09 15.63 7.02
CA LEU A 407 3.10 16.68 7.00
C LEU A 407 2.50 18.03 6.56
N THR A 408 1.67 18.02 5.50
CA THR A 408 0.96 19.22 5.05
C THR A 408 0.06 19.79 6.14
N ALA A 409 -0.68 18.93 6.86
CA ALA A 409 -1.53 19.37 7.98
C ALA A 409 -0.72 19.97 9.12
N PHE A 410 0.39 19.37 9.48
CA PHE A 410 1.28 19.89 10.51
C PHE A 410 1.88 21.26 10.15
N CYS A 411 2.38 21.42 8.90
CA CYS A 411 2.89 22.70 8.43
C CYS A 411 1.82 23.79 8.51
N ARG A 412 0.62 23.52 7.98
CA ARG A 412 -0.51 24.47 8.01
C ARG A 412 -0.96 24.80 9.44
N ALA A 413 -0.94 23.82 10.35
CA ALA A 413 -1.33 23.99 11.76
C ALA A 413 -0.42 24.95 12.54
N VAL A 414 0.80 25.19 12.04
CA VAL A 414 1.76 26.14 12.64
C VAL A 414 1.97 27.38 11.77
N GLY A 415 1.11 27.60 10.76
CA GLY A 415 1.11 28.80 9.91
C GLY A 415 2.05 28.74 8.71
N ILE A 416 2.65 27.62 8.40
CA ILE A 416 3.52 27.43 7.23
C ILE A 416 2.66 26.94 6.04
N PRO A 417 2.57 27.71 4.91
CA PRO A 417 1.81 27.27 3.77
C PRO A 417 2.42 25.99 3.17
N ALA A 418 1.60 24.98 2.97
CA ALA A 418 2.03 23.70 2.45
C ALA A 418 0.97 23.07 1.55
N ARG A 419 1.42 22.31 0.53
CA ARG A 419 0.55 21.61 -0.40
C ARG A 419 1.06 20.22 -0.74
N LEU A 420 0.16 19.37 -1.19
CA LEU A 420 0.53 18.09 -1.76
C LEU A 420 1.06 18.30 -3.17
N SER A 421 2.11 17.57 -3.50
CA SER A 421 2.58 17.36 -4.85
C SER A 421 2.36 15.90 -5.24
N VAL A 422 1.97 15.66 -6.49
CA VAL A 422 1.74 14.32 -7.02
C VAL A 422 2.49 14.15 -8.33
N GLY A 423 2.98 12.93 -8.55
CA GLY A 423 3.76 12.61 -9.73
C GLY A 423 4.25 11.18 -9.75
N CYS A 424 5.30 10.94 -10.52
CA CYS A 424 5.98 9.65 -10.58
C CYS A 424 7.28 9.70 -9.81
N MET A 425 7.58 8.65 -9.06
CA MET A 425 8.86 8.47 -8.39
C MET A 425 9.52 7.20 -8.88
N TYR A 426 10.82 7.27 -9.15
CA TYR A 426 11.63 6.10 -9.46
C TYR A 426 11.75 5.21 -8.22
N SER A 427 11.66 3.91 -8.43
CA SER A 427 11.94 2.90 -7.42
C SER A 427 12.57 1.66 -8.05
N THR A 428 13.22 0.84 -7.23
CA THR A 428 13.81 -0.43 -7.68
C THR A 428 12.80 -1.58 -7.77
N HIS A 429 11.51 -1.32 -7.47
CA HIS A 429 10.45 -2.30 -7.64
C HIS A 429 10.40 -2.83 -9.07
N TYR A 430 10.13 -4.12 -9.22
CA TYR A 430 10.02 -4.82 -10.51
C TYR A 430 11.30 -4.74 -11.40
N GLY A 431 12.48 -4.54 -10.78
CA GLY A 431 13.74 -4.38 -11.51
C GLY A 431 13.94 -2.97 -12.07
N GLY A 432 13.32 -1.99 -11.44
CA GLY A 432 13.29 -0.57 -11.80
C GLY A 432 11.96 -0.16 -12.44
N SER A 433 11.32 0.83 -11.82
CA SER A 433 10.03 1.35 -12.30
C SER A 433 9.80 2.79 -11.83
N PHE A 434 8.95 3.52 -12.53
CA PHE A 434 8.32 4.73 -11.99
C PHE A 434 6.93 4.37 -11.48
N GLY A 435 6.68 4.68 -10.21
CA GLY A 435 5.39 4.50 -9.57
C GLY A 435 4.68 5.81 -9.30
N GLN A 436 3.36 5.78 -9.19
CA GLN A 436 2.59 6.92 -8.70
C GLN A 436 3.01 7.25 -7.26
N HIS A 437 3.29 8.52 -7.01
CA HIS A 437 3.81 8.97 -5.73
C HIS A 437 3.27 10.35 -5.34
N ALA A 438 3.28 10.64 -4.03
CA ALA A 438 2.89 11.92 -3.47
C ALA A 438 3.90 12.36 -2.41
N TRP A 439 4.22 13.66 -2.40
CA TRP A 439 5.10 14.30 -1.43
C TRP A 439 4.55 15.66 -1.02
N THR A 440 5.28 16.41 -0.20
CA THR A 440 4.86 17.72 0.30
C THR A 440 5.74 18.82 -0.27
N GLU A 441 5.14 19.93 -0.72
CA GLU A 441 5.81 21.17 -1.01
C GLU A 441 5.48 22.20 0.05
N ILE A 442 6.50 22.90 0.56
CA ILE A 442 6.44 23.84 1.67
C ILE A 442 6.89 25.22 1.16
N TYR A 443 6.08 26.25 1.41
CA TYR A 443 6.42 27.61 0.98
C TYR A 443 7.31 28.30 2.00
N LEU A 444 8.48 28.75 1.54
CA LEU A 444 9.54 29.33 2.37
C LEU A 444 9.96 30.74 1.89
N GLY A 445 8.95 31.62 1.65
CA GLY A 445 9.20 33.01 1.29
C GLY A 445 9.91 33.16 -0.07
N GLU A 446 11.09 33.79 -0.10
CA GLU A 446 11.85 34.01 -1.32
C GLU A 446 12.29 32.72 -2.02
N ALA A 447 12.48 31.64 -1.28
CA ALA A 447 12.80 30.33 -1.85
C ALA A 447 11.62 29.70 -2.61
N GLY A 448 10.41 30.23 -2.43
CA GLY A 448 9.19 29.69 -3.03
C GLY A 448 8.81 28.33 -2.43
N TRP A 449 8.40 27.39 -3.29
CA TRP A 449 7.97 26.05 -2.93
C TRP A 449 9.14 25.08 -2.89
N VAL A 450 9.50 24.60 -1.71
CA VAL A 450 10.54 23.60 -1.46
C VAL A 450 9.90 22.23 -1.28
N ALA A 451 10.31 21.26 -2.07
CA ALA A 451 9.82 19.89 -2.01
C ALA A 451 10.57 19.07 -0.97
N VAL A 452 9.82 18.26 -0.20
CA VAL A 452 10.35 17.27 0.74
C VAL A 452 9.49 16.00 0.69
N ASP A 453 10.10 14.84 0.90
CA ASP A 453 9.39 13.56 0.96
C ASP A 453 9.67 12.79 2.25
N ALA A 454 8.74 12.87 3.19
CA ALA A 454 8.84 12.15 4.45
C ALA A 454 8.71 10.62 4.28
N THR A 455 8.13 10.13 3.18
CA THR A 455 8.02 8.69 2.89
C THR A 455 9.36 8.10 2.48
N ALA A 456 10.13 8.86 1.68
CA ALA A 456 11.45 8.47 1.21
C ALA A 456 12.59 8.91 2.17
N PHE A 457 12.26 9.50 3.32
CA PHE A 457 13.25 10.12 4.24
C PHE A 457 14.05 11.28 3.63
N GLU A 458 13.54 11.89 2.58
CA GLU A 458 14.09 13.09 1.96
C GLU A 458 13.49 14.33 2.65
N ILE A 459 14.02 14.60 3.85
CA ILE A 459 13.45 15.60 4.77
C ILE A 459 13.81 17.04 4.46
N ASP A 460 14.76 17.26 3.59
CA ASP A 460 15.30 18.58 3.22
C ASP A 460 15.34 18.83 1.71
N HIS A 461 15.00 17.88 0.89
CA HIS A 461 14.91 17.96 -0.57
C HIS A 461 14.14 16.75 -1.14
N VAL A 462 14.00 16.66 -2.43
CA VAL A 462 13.68 15.45 -3.19
C VAL A 462 14.78 15.17 -4.21
N ASP A 463 15.03 13.90 -4.53
CA ASP A 463 16.01 13.50 -5.52
C ASP A 463 15.52 13.69 -6.97
N ALA A 464 16.38 13.46 -7.95
CA ALA A 464 16.03 13.57 -9.37
C ALA A 464 15.16 12.39 -9.87
N GLY A 465 14.79 11.46 -9.03
CA GLY A 465 13.84 10.40 -9.32
C GLY A 465 12.37 10.86 -9.27
N HIS A 466 12.09 12.08 -8.83
CA HIS A 466 10.73 12.61 -8.68
C HIS A 466 10.31 13.46 -9.90
N ILE A 467 9.35 12.97 -10.68
CA ILE A 467 8.70 13.73 -11.76
C ILE A 467 7.42 14.33 -11.22
N ARG A 468 7.38 15.65 -11.07
CA ARG A 468 6.19 16.38 -10.61
C ARG A 468 5.18 16.54 -11.74
N LEU A 469 3.93 16.19 -11.49
CA LEU A 469 2.84 16.35 -12.46
C LEU A 469 1.78 17.37 -12.00
N GLY A 470 1.58 17.58 -10.70
CA GLY A 470 0.60 18.55 -10.22
C GLY A 470 0.31 18.45 -8.73
N GLU A 471 -0.77 19.11 -8.28
CA GLU A 471 -1.20 19.10 -6.88
C GLU A 471 -2.32 18.07 -6.61
N ARG A 472 -3.15 17.79 -7.62
CA ARG A 472 -4.37 16.96 -7.49
C ARG A 472 -4.55 15.96 -8.63
N ALA A 473 -3.62 15.90 -9.58
CA ALA A 473 -3.74 15.04 -10.75
C ALA A 473 -3.78 13.56 -10.37
N SER A 474 -4.70 12.84 -10.97
CA SER A 474 -4.62 11.40 -11.13
C SER A 474 -3.96 11.09 -12.45
N PHE A 475 -3.10 10.09 -12.51
CA PHE A 475 -2.35 9.78 -13.72
C PHE A 475 -1.96 8.31 -13.73
N GLN A 476 -1.67 7.82 -14.91
CA GLN A 476 -1.14 6.46 -15.13
C GLN A 476 0.14 6.56 -15.95
N PRO A 477 1.30 6.18 -15.42
CA PRO A 477 2.51 6.05 -16.21
C PRO A 477 2.31 4.88 -17.18
N LYS A 478 2.49 5.11 -18.48
CA LYS A 478 2.34 4.10 -19.55
C LYS A 478 3.68 3.56 -20.00
N GLU A 479 4.58 4.47 -20.38
CA GLU A 479 5.92 4.12 -20.86
C GLU A 479 6.92 5.05 -20.19
N MET A 480 8.00 4.50 -19.67
CA MET A 480 9.07 5.24 -19.02
C MET A 480 10.42 4.70 -19.48
N GLU A 481 11.32 5.58 -19.92
CA GLU A 481 12.67 5.23 -20.36
C GLU A 481 13.69 6.20 -19.77
N ILE A 482 14.65 5.70 -18.99
CA ILE A 482 15.75 6.52 -18.47
C ILE A 482 16.79 6.68 -19.58
N LEU A 483 16.93 7.91 -20.10
CA LEU A 483 17.89 8.27 -21.12
C LEU A 483 19.26 8.51 -20.51
N GLU A 484 19.31 9.29 -19.42
CA GLU A 484 20.54 9.67 -18.70
C GLU A 484 20.24 9.81 -17.21
N TYR A 485 21.20 9.51 -16.36
CA TYR A 485 21.16 9.90 -14.95
C TYR A 485 22.58 10.18 -14.45
N ARG A 486 22.68 10.99 -13.40
CA ARG A 486 23.92 11.25 -12.66
C ARG A 486 23.65 11.04 -11.18
N THR A 487 24.55 10.30 -10.56
CA THR A 487 24.70 10.25 -9.11
C THR A 487 25.94 11.07 -8.76
N PRO A 488 26.12 11.58 -7.54
CA PRO A 488 27.37 12.16 -7.14
C PRO A 488 28.47 11.16 -7.52
N THR A 489 29.43 11.60 -8.32
CA THR A 489 30.56 10.75 -8.69
C THR A 489 31.16 10.31 -7.36
N ALA A 490 31.13 9.01 -7.07
CA ALA A 490 32.00 8.46 -6.06
C ALA A 490 33.37 9.03 -6.41
N LEU A 491 33.92 9.90 -5.54
CA LEU A 491 35.25 10.45 -5.69
C LEU A 491 36.11 9.27 -6.07
N SER A 492 36.56 9.27 -7.32
CA SER A 492 37.41 8.31 -8.01
C SER A 492 37.65 7.02 -7.24
N SER A 493 37.42 5.89 -7.86
CA SER A 493 37.89 4.57 -7.48
C SER A 493 39.38 4.54 -7.03
N GLN A 494 39.70 5.21 -5.94
CA GLN A 494 40.58 4.62 -4.96
C GLN A 494 39.67 3.58 -4.30
N GLU A 495 40.05 2.31 -4.39
CA GLU A 495 39.65 1.29 -3.45
C GLU A 495 39.97 1.84 -2.06
N ASP A 496 39.02 2.59 -1.46
CA ASP A 496 39.07 2.92 -0.05
C ASP A 496 39.13 1.56 0.64
N SER A 497 40.30 1.22 1.16
CA SER A 497 40.51 -0.04 1.87
C SER A 497 39.39 -0.14 2.89
N ILE A 498 38.61 -1.23 2.82
CA ILE A 498 37.47 -1.43 3.74
C ILE A 498 38.02 -1.27 5.15
N PRO A 499 37.49 -0.33 5.96
CA PRO A 499 37.95 -0.17 7.32
C PRO A 499 37.78 -1.48 8.10
N PRO A 500 38.77 -1.99 8.84
CA PRO A 500 38.74 -3.29 9.50
C PRO A 500 37.52 -3.53 10.38
N GLN A 501 36.95 -2.48 10.95
CA GLN A 501 35.72 -2.58 11.77
C GLN A 501 34.47 -3.03 11.00
N PHE A 502 34.42 -2.90 9.67
CA PHE A 502 33.30 -3.32 8.85
C PHE A 502 33.46 -4.70 8.23
N GLU A 503 34.72 -5.18 8.05
CA GLU A 503 35.03 -6.48 7.42
C GLU A 503 34.24 -7.65 8.01
N PRO A 504 34.06 -7.78 9.35
CA PRO A 504 33.36 -8.91 9.93
C PRO A 504 31.88 -9.05 9.48
N TYR A 505 31.25 -7.93 9.14
CA TYR A 505 29.84 -7.87 8.77
C TYR A 505 29.58 -8.17 7.29
N LEU A 506 30.60 -7.94 6.44
CA LEU A 506 30.45 -8.09 4.99
C LEU A 506 30.21 -9.53 4.58
N GLY A 507 29.49 -9.70 3.47
CA GLY A 507 29.27 -10.99 2.84
C GLY A 507 27.81 -11.32 2.59
N LYS A 508 27.58 -12.60 2.26
CA LYS A 508 26.28 -13.16 1.91
C LYS A 508 25.64 -13.79 3.14
N TYR A 509 24.31 -13.64 3.26
CA TYR A 509 23.49 -14.21 4.33
C TYR A 509 22.26 -14.83 3.71
N THR A 510 21.97 -16.09 4.01
CA THR A 510 20.97 -16.88 3.28
C THR A 510 19.69 -17.08 4.08
N ASP A 511 18.54 -16.77 3.44
CA ASP A 511 17.23 -17.20 3.88
C ASP A 511 17.00 -18.65 3.40
N LEU A 512 17.24 -19.60 4.26
CA LEU A 512 17.13 -21.03 3.94
C LEU A 512 15.70 -21.47 3.60
N ASN A 513 14.69 -20.74 4.06
CA ASN A 513 13.28 -21.08 3.82
C ASN A 513 12.76 -20.61 2.47
N ARG A 514 13.31 -19.48 1.96
CA ARG A 514 12.83 -18.82 0.74
C ARG A 514 13.87 -18.79 -0.38
N ASN A 515 15.00 -19.44 -0.18
CA ASN A 515 16.14 -19.47 -1.10
C ASN A 515 16.54 -18.06 -1.59
N ARG A 516 16.70 -17.11 -0.66
CA ARG A 516 17.11 -15.73 -0.94
C ARG A 516 18.43 -15.43 -0.26
N ILE A 517 19.28 -14.66 -0.94
CA ILE A 517 20.59 -14.25 -0.41
C ILE A 517 20.59 -12.75 -0.20
N PHE A 518 20.72 -12.33 1.06
CA PHE A 518 21.00 -10.94 1.42
C PHE A 518 22.52 -10.70 1.33
N LYS A 519 22.94 -9.49 0.93
CA LYS A 519 24.35 -9.12 0.98
C LYS A 519 24.54 -7.90 1.87
N ILE A 520 25.53 -7.94 2.72
CA ILE A 520 26.01 -6.77 3.43
C ILE A 520 27.24 -6.26 2.70
N LEU A 521 27.18 -5.01 2.27
CA LEU A 521 28.17 -4.33 1.45
C LEU A 521 28.77 -3.15 2.23
N TYR A 522 29.99 -2.76 1.87
CA TYR A 522 30.58 -1.49 2.28
C TYR A 522 30.37 -0.49 1.15
N GLN A 523 29.64 0.56 1.41
CA GLN A 523 29.31 1.60 0.44
C GLN A 523 29.16 2.94 1.16
N ASP A 524 29.60 4.05 0.54
CA ASP A 524 29.45 5.41 1.08
C ASP A 524 29.98 5.57 2.52
N LYS A 525 31.13 4.97 2.79
CA LYS A 525 31.83 4.97 4.10
C LYS A 525 31.00 4.32 5.24
N GLY A 526 30.05 3.45 4.90
CA GLY A 526 29.20 2.73 5.85
C GLY A 526 28.79 1.35 5.35
N LEU A 527 27.95 0.67 6.12
CA LEU A 527 27.33 -0.58 5.67
C LEU A 527 26.07 -0.28 4.87
N ALA A 528 25.78 -1.16 3.92
CA ALA A 528 24.52 -1.21 3.19
C ALA A 528 24.02 -2.66 3.11
N ILE A 529 22.71 -2.87 3.07
CA ILE A 529 22.08 -4.18 2.84
C ILE A 529 21.46 -4.25 1.45
N ASP A 530 21.85 -5.26 0.68
CA ASP A 530 21.25 -5.64 -0.60
C ASP A 530 20.20 -6.74 -0.35
N ILE A 531 18.93 -6.42 -0.54
CA ILE A 531 17.80 -7.35 -0.40
C ILE A 531 17.34 -7.76 -1.81
N PRO A 532 17.37 -9.06 -2.17
CA PRO A 532 17.01 -9.52 -3.51
C PRO A 532 15.62 -9.07 -3.95
N GLY A 533 15.55 -8.45 -5.13
CA GLY A 533 14.31 -7.91 -5.70
C GLY A 533 13.83 -6.60 -5.07
N GLN A 534 14.63 -6.05 -4.17
CA GLN A 534 14.44 -4.73 -3.59
C GLN A 534 15.68 -3.86 -3.87
N MET A 535 15.82 -2.77 -3.13
CA MET A 535 16.93 -1.84 -3.25
C MET A 535 18.12 -2.22 -2.37
N ILE A 536 19.29 -1.69 -2.70
CA ILE A 536 20.43 -1.60 -1.75
C ILE A 536 20.11 -0.45 -0.80
N MET A 537 20.01 -0.75 0.50
CA MET A 537 19.68 0.24 1.53
C MET A 537 20.91 0.58 2.37
N PRO A 538 21.45 1.81 2.28
CA PRO A 538 22.46 2.29 3.20
C PRO A 538 21.97 2.26 4.65
N LEU A 539 22.85 1.91 5.58
CA LEU A 539 22.55 1.79 7.00
C LEU A 539 23.09 3.01 7.75
N ASP A 540 22.34 3.49 8.72
CA ASP A 540 22.84 4.45 9.71
C ASP A 540 23.87 3.77 10.62
N LYS A 541 24.59 4.55 11.43
CA LYS A 541 25.43 3.99 12.51
C LYS A 541 24.54 3.24 13.50
N PRO A 542 25.04 2.16 14.13
CA PRO A 542 24.25 1.42 15.09
C PRO A 542 23.89 2.27 16.31
N ASP A 543 22.70 2.02 16.87
CA ASP A 543 22.31 2.61 18.14
C ASP A 543 23.06 1.99 19.32
N SER A 544 22.75 2.43 20.56
CA SER A 544 23.38 1.92 21.78
C SER A 544 23.09 0.43 22.04
N ALA A 545 22.09 -0.16 21.39
CA ALA A 545 21.76 -1.58 21.44
C ALA A 545 22.40 -2.39 20.31
N GLY A 546 23.22 -1.75 19.47
CA GLY A 546 23.88 -2.40 18.32
C GLY A 546 22.95 -2.65 17.14
N GLN A 547 21.81 -1.96 17.07
CA GLN A 547 20.86 -2.07 15.96
C GLN A 547 21.21 -1.07 14.86
N TRP A 548 21.36 -1.55 13.65
CA TRP A 548 21.55 -0.75 12.44
C TRP A 548 20.20 -0.54 11.76
N PHE A 549 19.90 0.67 11.34
CA PHE A 549 18.65 0.99 10.65
C PHE A 549 18.93 1.39 9.21
N PRO A 550 18.19 0.85 8.23
CA PRO A 550 18.18 1.43 6.89
C PRO A 550 17.81 2.90 6.94
N LYS A 551 18.52 3.75 6.17
CA LYS A 551 18.26 5.21 6.18
C LYS A 551 16.84 5.57 5.77
N ILE A 552 16.17 4.69 5.02
CA ILE A 552 14.83 4.90 4.45
C ILE A 552 13.69 4.33 5.28
N THR A 553 13.96 3.63 6.40
CA THR A 553 12.90 3.07 7.23
C THR A 553 13.36 2.81 8.66
N ARG A 554 12.45 2.98 9.62
CA ARG A 554 12.63 2.58 11.03
C ARG A 554 11.80 1.34 11.39
N GLN A 555 11.12 0.74 10.42
CA GLN A 555 10.38 -0.51 10.60
C GLN A 555 11.27 -1.75 10.63
N ILE A 556 12.45 -1.65 10.05
CA ILE A 556 13.42 -2.73 9.98
C ILE A 556 14.67 -2.29 10.73
N SER A 557 15.15 -3.14 11.62
CA SER A 557 16.50 -3.02 12.17
C SER A 557 17.32 -4.28 11.89
N ILE A 558 18.60 -4.09 11.81
CA ILE A 558 19.58 -5.10 11.47
C ILE A 558 20.57 -5.22 12.62
N SER A 559 20.84 -6.44 13.03
CA SER A 559 21.91 -6.74 13.97
C SER A 559 22.64 -8.01 13.56
N PHE A 560 23.81 -8.23 14.17
CA PHE A 560 24.68 -9.36 13.83
C PHE A 560 24.93 -10.19 15.08
N LYS A 561 24.74 -11.50 14.94
CA LYS A 561 25.09 -12.47 15.98
C LYS A 561 26.50 -12.98 15.74
N GLN A 562 27.33 -12.86 16.77
CA GLN A 562 28.72 -13.32 16.76
C GLN A 562 28.84 -14.60 17.58
N ASN A 563 29.80 -15.46 17.20
CA ASN A 563 30.21 -16.59 18.02
C ASN A 563 31.14 -16.14 19.17
N PRO A 564 31.52 -17.04 20.10
CA PRO A 564 32.40 -16.71 21.18
C PRO A 564 33.79 -16.20 20.76
N SER A 565 34.18 -16.47 19.52
CA SER A 565 35.48 -15.99 18.94
C SER A 565 35.32 -14.60 18.26
N GLY A 566 34.12 -13.97 18.29
CA GLY A 566 33.88 -12.66 17.72
C GLY A 566 33.52 -12.64 16.22
N ASN A 567 33.45 -13.78 15.56
CA ASN A 567 33.09 -13.88 14.16
C ASN A 567 31.56 -13.78 13.98
N VAL A 568 31.13 -13.01 12.99
CA VAL A 568 29.73 -12.89 12.64
C VAL A 568 29.24 -14.17 11.95
N GLU A 569 28.25 -14.81 12.55
CA GLU A 569 27.63 -16.06 12.05
C GLU A 569 26.25 -15.86 11.45
N LYS A 570 25.49 -14.89 11.94
CA LYS A 570 24.11 -14.65 11.48
C LYS A 570 23.81 -13.17 11.38
N LEU A 571 23.06 -12.83 10.36
CA LEU A 571 22.32 -11.59 10.23
C LEU A 571 20.97 -11.76 10.90
N ALA A 572 20.57 -10.83 11.76
CA ALA A 572 19.24 -10.74 12.31
C ALA A 572 18.53 -9.53 11.68
N ILE A 573 17.41 -9.76 11.03
CA ILE A 573 16.51 -8.71 10.53
C ILE A 573 15.28 -8.71 11.43
N ARG A 574 15.08 -7.61 12.13
CA ARG A 574 13.96 -7.40 13.05
C ARG A 574 12.95 -6.46 12.40
N GLN A 575 11.76 -6.96 12.13
CA GLN A 575 10.63 -6.18 11.63
C GLN A 575 9.77 -5.69 12.79
N LYS A 576 9.38 -4.43 12.72
CA LYS A 576 8.46 -3.78 13.64
C LYS A 576 7.11 -3.59 12.96
N THR A 577 6.02 -3.99 13.62
CA THR A 577 4.65 -3.82 13.10
C THR A 577 3.73 -3.36 14.21
N GLY A 578 2.97 -2.30 13.96
CA GLY A 578 1.95 -1.80 14.89
C GLY A 578 0.61 -2.51 14.67
N LEU A 579 -0.06 -2.89 15.76
CA LEU A 579 -1.42 -3.42 15.74
C LEU A 579 -2.31 -2.55 16.62
N SER A 580 -3.37 -1.98 16.05
CA SER A 580 -4.33 -1.15 16.79
C SER A 580 -5.27 -2.03 17.62
N LYS A 581 -5.53 -1.67 18.87
CA LYS A 581 -6.53 -2.35 19.68
C LYS A 581 -7.93 -2.02 19.16
N VAL A 582 -8.69 -3.04 18.75
CA VAL A 582 -10.02 -2.89 18.14
C VAL A 582 -11.16 -3.30 19.06
N SER A 583 -10.90 -4.18 20.03
CA SER A 583 -11.85 -4.50 21.09
C SER A 583 -11.15 -5.01 22.35
N SER A 584 -11.80 -4.83 23.49
CA SER A 584 -11.45 -5.53 24.75
C SER A 584 -12.15 -6.88 24.79
N MET A 585 -11.82 -7.73 25.75
CA MET A 585 -12.55 -8.98 25.96
C MET A 585 -13.93 -8.69 26.60
N ASP A 586 -14.96 -9.40 26.13
CA ASP A 586 -16.33 -9.27 26.65
C ASP A 586 -16.47 -9.90 28.06
N SER A 587 -15.64 -10.90 28.37
CA SER A 587 -15.58 -11.53 29.69
C SER A 587 -14.12 -11.79 30.08
N ILE A 588 -13.75 -11.40 31.29
CA ILE A 588 -12.40 -11.56 31.82
C ILE A 588 -12.43 -12.71 32.84
N PRO A 589 -11.61 -13.76 32.67
CA PRO A 589 -11.49 -14.81 33.68
C PRO A 589 -11.08 -14.24 35.06
N ALA A 590 -11.61 -14.81 36.16
CA ALA A 590 -11.41 -14.28 37.49
C ALA A 590 -9.97 -14.37 38.00
N ASP A 591 -9.15 -15.19 37.40
CA ASP A 591 -7.73 -15.44 37.70
C ASP A 591 -6.75 -14.49 36.99
N VAL A 592 -7.26 -13.56 36.13
CA VAL A 592 -6.41 -12.59 35.45
C VAL A 592 -6.00 -11.46 36.40
N PRO A 593 -4.70 -11.16 36.55
CA PRO A 593 -4.23 -10.04 37.34
C PRO A 593 -4.79 -8.70 36.82
N PRO A 594 -5.23 -7.78 37.73
CA PRO A 594 -5.87 -6.52 37.32
C PRO A 594 -5.02 -5.64 36.40
N ASP A 595 -3.71 -5.65 36.54
CA ASP A 595 -2.75 -4.90 35.72
C ASP A 595 -2.59 -5.48 34.31
N ILE A 596 -2.95 -6.75 34.10
CA ILE A 596 -2.91 -7.45 32.79
C ILE A 596 -4.19 -7.20 31.97
N VAL A 597 -5.33 -6.99 32.64
CA VAL A 597 -6.65 -6.85 32.00
C VAL A 597 -6.65 -5.85 30.83
N LYS A 598 -5.97 -4.72 30.98
CA LYS A 598 -5.90 -3.67 29.95
C LYS A 598 -5.25 -4.13 28.65
N TYR A 599 -4.43 -5.18 28.68
CA TYR A 599 -3.74 -5.72 27.50
C TYR A 599 -4.58 -6.73 26.71
N LEU A 600 -5.60 -7.32 27.34
CA LEU A 600 -6.41 -8.36 26.72
C LEU A 600 -7.37 -7.81 25.67
N GLY A 601 -7.64 -8.57 24.62
CA GLY A 601 -8.56 -8.19 23.55
C GLY A 601 -8.06 -8.52 22.17
N VAL A 602 -8.64 -7.87 21.17
CA VAL A 602 -8.33 -8.07 19.76
C VAL A 602 -7.53 -6.88 19.23
N TYR A 603 -6.47 -7.20 18.50
CA TYR A 603 -5.57 -6.26 17.85
C TYR A 603 -5.61 -6.50 16.35
N SER A 604 -5.70 -5.45 15.56
CA SER A 604 -5.78 -5.53 14.10
C SER A 604 -4.56 -4.92 13.43
N LEU A 605 -4.06 -5.64 12.44
CA LEU A 605 -3.15 -5.12 11.43
C LEU A 605 -3.90 -4.19 10.46
N PRO A 606 -3.21 -3.28 9.75
CA PRO A 606 -3.84 -2.40 8.75
C PRO A 606 -4.62 -3.15 7.66
N GLN A 607 -4.16 -4.36 7.31
CA GLN A 607 -4.80 -5.21 6.30
C GLN A 607 -6.04 -5.96 6.83
N GLY A 608 -6.46 -5.68 8.06
CA GLY A 608 -7.63 -6.31 8.68
C GLY A 608 -7.38 -7.70 9.28
N LYS A 609 -6.16 -8.25 9.21
CA LYS A 609 -5.80 -9.46 9.94
C LYS A 609 -5.77 -9.16 11.44
N THR A 610 -6.33 -10.04 12.23
CA THR A 610 -6.46 -9.83 13.68
C THR A 610 -5.63 -10.80 14.49
N ARG A 611 -5.21 -10.37 15.69
CA ARG A 611 -4.58 -11.16 16.73
C ARG A 611 -5.39 -11.04 18.01
N GLY A 612 -5.67 -12.15 18.66
CA GLY A 612 -6.28 -12.17 19.98
C GLY A 612 -5.23 -12.27 21.06
N LEU A 613 -5.36 -11.49 22.14
CA LEU A 613 -4.57 -11.67 23.36
C LEU A 613 -5.46 -12.12 24.49
N THR A 614 -5.09 -13.26 25.09
CA THR A 614 -5.68 -13.81 26.32
C THR A 614 -4.59 -14.02 27.36
N PHE A 615 -4.96 -14.43 28.58
CA PHE A 615 -4.01 -14.71 29.65
C PHE A 615 -4.31 -16.07 30.27
N SER A 616 -3.31 -16.89 30.48
CA SER A 616 -3.40 -18.15 31.24
C SER A 616 -2.02 -18.55 31.77
N ASP A 617 -2.01 -19.17 32.93
CA ASP A 617 -0.81 -19.76 33.57
C ASP A 617 0.38 -18.79 33.69
N GLY A 618 0.11 -17.49 33.89
CA GLY A 618 1.14 -16.48 34.01
C GLY A 618 1.70 -15.93 32.68
N TYR A 619 1.13 -16.33 31.54
CA TYR A 619 1.57 -15.92 30.20
C TYR A 619 0.49 -15.14 29.47
N LEU A 620 0.89 -14.16 28.66
CA LEU A 620 0.06 -13.67 27.58
C LEU A 620 0.09 -14.67 26.42
N LEU A 621 -1.08 -15.02 25.92
CA LEU A 621 -1.27 -15.95 24.83
C LEU A 621 -1.74 -15.18 23.61
N MET A 622 -0.95 -15.22 22.52
CA MET A 622 -1.33 -14.61 21.24
C MET A 622 -1.91 -15.67 20.31
N HIS A 623 -3.12 -15.45 19.83
CA HIS A 623 -3.84 -16.30 18.87
C HIS A 623 -3.75 -15.70 17.46
N ASP A 624 -3.26 -16.47 16.49
CA ASP A 624 -3.10 -16.07 15.09
C ASP A 624 -3.82 -17.04 14.12
N PRO A 625 -4.94 -16.68 13.49
CA PRO A 625 -5.82 -15.55 13.81
C PRO A 625 -6.62 -15.74 15.09
N VAL A 626 -7.41 -14.76 15.46
CA VAL A 626 -8.32 -14.83 16.65
C VAL A 626 -9.15 -16.11 16.61
N GLY A 627 -9.13 -16.85 17.73
CA GLY A 627 -9.91 -18.08 17.87
C GLY A 627 -9.30 -19.35 17.26
N ASN A 628 -8.11 -19.29 16.66
CA ASN A 628 -7.41 -20.48 16.19
C ASN A 628 -6.67 -21.19 17.34
N PRO A 629 -7.09 -22.41 17.75
CA PRO A 629 -6.45 -23.13 18.86
C PRO A 629 -5.10 -23.76 18.49
N GLN A 630 -4.75 -23.83 17.20
CA GLN A 630 -3.53 -24.49 16.70
C GLN A 630 -2.32 -23.57 16.67
N ASN A 631 -2.50 -22.25 16.60
CA ASN A 631 -1.42 -21.28 16.56
C ASN A 631 -1.47 -20.34 17.77
N ILE A 632 -1.02 -20.83 18.91
CA ILE A 632 -0.94 -20.07 20.15
C ILE A 632 0.53 -19.87 20.53
N LEU A 633 0.98 -18.61 20.57
CA LEU A 633 2.29 -18.25 21.06
C LEU A 633 2.19 -17.79 22.52
N LYS A 634 3.09 -18.29 23.38
CA LYS A 634 3.17 -17.94 24.81
C LYS A 634 4.27 -16.90 25.03
N PHE A 635 3.94 -15.81 25.71
CA PHE A 635 4.84 -14.71 26.00
C PHE A 635 4.99 -14.49 27.49
N SER A 636 6.24 -14.34 27.93
CA SER A 636 6.61 -13.92 29.29
C SER A 636 7.07 -12.47 29.29
N ASN A 637 6.79 -11.74 30.37
CA ASN A 637 7.26 -10.37 30.54
C ASN A 637 8.73 -10.40 31.02
N ASN A 638 9.59 -9.62 30.32
CA ASN A 638 11.01 -9.43 30.73
C ASN A 638 11.30 -7.98 31.12
N GLY A 639 10.29 -7.20 31.48
CA GLY A 639 10.36 -5.78 31.85
C GLY A 639 9.62 -4.91 30.81
N GLU A 640 10.28 -4.46 29.75
CA GLU A 640 9.67 -3.60 28.73
C GLU A 640 8.98 -4.38 27.61
N LEU A 641 9.42 -5.62 27.39
CA LEU A 641 8.97 -6.46 26.29
C LEU A 641 8.31 -7.75 26.81
N TRP A 642 7.32 -8.20 26.06
CA TRP A 642 6.79 -9.56 26.16
C TRP A 642 7.47 -10.40 25.09
N THR A 643 8.16 -11.49 25.52
CA THR A 643 9.03 -12.27 24.64
C THR A 643 8.57 -13.73 24.61
N GLU A 644 8.47 -14.30 23.42
CA GLU A 644 8.24 -15.71 23.19
C GLU A 644 9.57 -16.50 23.39
N LYS A 645 9.49 -17.78 23.71
CA LYS A 645 10.63 -18.63 24.11
C LYS A 645 11.80 -18.66 23.11
N THR A 646 11.52 -18.55 21.79
CA THR A 646 12.57 -18.54 20.76
C THR A 646 13.24 -17.18 20.60
N GLY A 647 12.64 -16.11 21.14
CA GLY A 647 13.04 -14.72 20.90
C GLY A 647 12.77 -14.23 19.47
N MET A 648 12.05 -15.02 18.67
CA MET A 648 11.65 -14.61 17.34
C MET A 648 10.52 -13.58 17.39
N PHE A 649 9.60 -13.71 18.34
CA PHE A 649 8.47 -12.82 18.53
C PHE A 649 8.59 -12.08 19.85
N GLU A 650 8.48 -10.77 19.78
CA GLU A 650 8.46 -9.88 20.95
C GLU A 650 7.42 -8.80 20.71
N PHE A 651 6.81 -8.27 21.77
CA PHE A 651 5.96 -7.09 21.65
C PHE A 651 5.98 -6.22 22.91
N ARG A 652 5.57 -4.97 22.74
CA ARG A 652 5.29 -4.02 23.81
C ARG A 652 3.98 -3.28 23.53
N PHE A 653 3.46 -2.60 24.54
CA PHE A 653 2.25 -1.81 24.39
C PHE A 653 2.54 -0.31 24.43
N GLU A 654 1.83 0.43 23.62
CA GLU A 654 1.72 1.89 23.71
C GLU A 654 0.46 2.24 24.50
N ILE A 655 0.64 3.02 25.56
CA ILE A 655 -0.41 3.39 26.51
C ILE A 655 -0.67 4.90 26.36
N ASN A 656 -1.95 5.29 26.25
CA ASN A 656 -2.34 6.67 26.12
C ASN A 656 -2.37 7.41 27.49
N GLU A 657 -2.63 8.73 27.47
CA GLU A 657 -2.70 9.57 28.68
C GLU A 657 -3.79 9.10 29.69
N ARG A 658 -4.75 8.27 29.25
CA ARG A 658 -5.81 7.69 30.09
C ARG A 658 -5.46 6.33 30.66
N ASN A 659 -4.21 5.88 30.52
CA ASN A 659 -3.70 4.56 30.90
C ASN A 659 -4.39 3.40 30.14
N GLU A 660 -4.90 3.65 28.94
CA GLU A 660 -5.48 2.64 28.06
C GLU A 660 -4.48 2.22 26.98
N VAL A 661 -4.48 0.94 26.62
CA VAL A 661 -3.65 0.42 25.51
C VAL A 661 -4.25 0.89 24.19
N SER A 662 -3.48 1.69 23.45
CA SER A 662 -3.84 2.16 22.11
C SER A 662 -3.33 1.22 21.01
N ARG A 663 -2.09 0.70 21.17
CA ARG A 663 -1.41 -0.14 20.18
C ARG A 663 -0.57 -1.22 20.86
N MET A 664 -0.38 -2.32 20.14
CA MET A 664 0.65 -3.31 20.41
C MET A 664 1.71 -3.19 19.31
N ILE A 665 2.97 -3.02 19.67
CA ILE A 665 4.09 -3.03 18.74
C ILE A 665 4.70 -4.42 18.76
N LEU A 666 4.47 -5.17 17.70
CA LEU A 666 5.01 -6.50 17.49
C LEU A 666 6.35 -6.41 16.77
N TYR A 667 7.32 -7.12 17.27
CA TYR A 667 8.62 -7.32 16.63
C TYR A 667 8.77 -8.78 16.21
N VAL A 668 9.16 -9.00 14.96
CA VAL A 668 9.46 -10.34 14.43
C VAL A 668 10.92 -10.33 13.95
N THR A 669 11.76 -11.19 14.55
CA THR A 669 13.18 -11.27 14.22
C THR A 669 13.46 -12.55 13.44
N PHE A 670 14.01 -12.39 12.24
CA PHE A 670 14.46 -13.48 11.39
C PHE A 670 15.98 -13.58 11.43
N PHE A 671 16.50 -14.78 11.48
CA PHE A 671 17.94 -15.04 11.55
C PHE A 671 18.41 -15.75 10.28
N TYR A 672 19.42 -15.18 9.63
CA TYR A 672 19.97 -15.65 8.38
C TYR A 672 21.45 -16.02 8.58
N PRO A 673 21.85 -17.29 8.40
CA PRO A 673 23.24 -17.70 8.53
C PRO A 673 24.10 -17.02 7.47
N LYS A 674 25.35 -16.70 7.86
CA LYS A 674 26.36 -16.14 6.95
C LYS A 674 26.88 -17.23 6.02
N GLY A 675 26.90 -16.96 4.73
CA GLY A 675 27.34 -17.86 3.67
C GLY A 675 26.27 -18.08 2.60
N GLU A 676 26.67 -18.58 1.46
CA GLU A 676 25.76 -19.00 0.38
C GLU A 676 25.65 -20.52 0.30
N PRO A 677 24.50 -21.08 -0.20
CA PRO A 677 24.35 -22.52 -0.29
C PRO A 677 25.36 -23.14 -1.26
N ALA A 678 26.23 -24.01 -0.78
CA ALA A 678 27.17 -24.73 -1.63
C ALA A 678 26.44 -25.61 -2.68
N ALA A 679 25.24 -26.09 -2.34
CA ALA A 679 24.37 -26.86 -3.22
C ALA A 679 24.00 -26.10 -4.50
N ASP A 680 23.81 -24.77 -4.45
CA ASP A 680 23.48 -23.96 -5.64
C ASP A 680 24.66 -23.83 -6.61
N LEU A 681 25.88 -23.88 -6.10
CA LEU A 681 27.11 -23.81 -6.92
C LEU A 681 27.42 -25.11 -7.64
N ILE A 682 26.97 -26.24 -7.10
CA ILE A 682 27.24 -27.55 -7.71
C ILE A 682 26.15 -28.00 -8.66
N GLU A 683 24.93 -27.45 -8.60
CA GLU A 683 23.86 -27.83 -9.51
C GLU A 683 24.21 -27.63 -11.00
N PRO A 684 24.76 -26.48 -11.43
CA PRO A 684 25.24 -26.33 -12.82
C PRO A 684 26.28 -27.34 -13.20
N VAL A 685 27.23 -27.65 -12.28
CA VAL A 685 28.29 -28.64 -12.52
C VAL A 685 27.71 -30.05 -12.71
N ILE A 686 26.69 -30.40 -11.90
CA ILE A 686 25.98 -31.70 -12.07
C ILE A 686 25.31 -31.77 -13.42
N LEU A 687 24.64 -30.70 -13.84
CA LEU A 687 23.91 -30.68 -15.12
C LEU A 687 24.83 -30.71 -16.34
N GLU A 688 26.02 -30.13 -16.27
CA GLU A 688 26.98 -30.03 -17.36
C GLU A 688 27.97 -31.19 -17.40
N SER A 689 28.45 -31.67 -16.24
CA SER A 689 29.59 -32.55 -16.10
C SER A 689 29.28 -33.82 -15.32
N GLY A 690 28.05 -34.03 -14.87
CA GLY A 690 27.57 -35.17 -14.14
C GLY A 690 27.71 -35.04 -12.62
N VAL A 691 27.02 -35.95 -11.90
CA VAL A 691 26.88 -35.89 -10.45
C VAL A 691 28.18 -36.06 -9.70
N ASP A 692 29.07 -36.90 -10.18
CA ASP A 692 30.39 -37.13 -9.55
C ASP A 692 31.25 -35.84 -9.53
N ALA A 693 31.24 -35.11 -10.65
CA ALA A 693 31.93 -33.82 -10.75
C ALA A 693 31.35 -32.79 -9.80
N GLY A 694 30.02 -32.73 -9.70
CA GLY A 694 29.33 -31.84 -8.75
C GLY A 694 29.63 -32.16 -7.31
N LEU A 695 29.54 -33.43 -6.89
CA LEU A 695 29.84 -33.87 -5.53
C LEU A 695 31.31 -33.67 -5.17
N LYS A 696 32.23 -33.92 -6.10
CA LYS A 696 33.66 -33.57 -5.92
C LYS A 696 33.84 -32.10 -5.66
N LYS A 697 33.18 -31.24 -6.41
CA LYS A 697 33.20 -29.78 -6.20
C LYS A 697 32.64 -29.39 -4.84
N TYR A 698 31.58 -30.07 -4.39
CA TYR A 698 31.00 -29.86 -3.05
C TYR A 698 32.02 -30.15 -1.93
N GLU A 699 32.77 -31.27 -2.03
CA GLU A 699 33.82 -31.62 -1.08
C GLU A 699 34.99 -30.61 -1.10
N GLU A 700 35.40 -30.12 -2.27
CA GLU A 700 36.40 -29.08 -2.42
C GLU A 700 35.98 -27.79 -1.71
N LEU A 701 34.74 -27.34 -1.93
CA LEU A 701 34.16 -26.16 -1.24
C LEU A 701 34.11 -26.37 0.27
N LYS A 702 33.75 -27.58 0.73
CA LYS A 702 33.65 -27.93 2.15
C LYS A 702 35.01 -27.91 2.84
N ALA A 703 36.02 -28.48 2.19
CA ALA A 703 37.39 -28.55 2.71
C ALA A 703 38.05 -27.18 2.80
N GLY A 704 37.73 -26.25 1.83
CA GLY A 704 38.29 -24.90 1.80
C GLY A 704 37.45 -23.82 2.48
N ASN A 705 36.33 -24.20 3.11
CA ASN A 705 35.34 -23.23 3.59
C ASN A 705 35.86 -22.38 4.76
N LYS A 706 35.92 -21.07 4.54
CA LYS A 706 36.25 -20.06 5.57
C LYS A 706 34.99 -19.32 6.08
N GLY A 707 33.82 -19.98 6.02
CA GLY A 707 32.53 -19.38 6.38
C GLY A 707 31.82 -18.67 5.23
N GLU A 708 32.26 -18.93 3.99
CA GLU A 708 31.66 -18.36 2.77
C GLU A 708 30.48 -19.20 2.26
N TYR A 709 30.43 -20.48 2.61
CA TYR A 709 29.46 -21.45 2.12
C TYR A 709 28.72 -22.15 3.25
N LEU A 710 27.47 -22.51 2.97
CA LEU A 710 26.59 -23.28 3.86
C LEU A 710 26.46 -24.72 3.37
N PHE A 711 26.65 -25.64 4.32
CA PHE A 711 26.56 -27.07 4.10
C PHE A 711 25.54 -27.62 5.09
N THR A 712 24.30 -27.86 4.65
CA THR A 712 23.26 -28.42 5.50
C THR A 712 22.50 -29.53 4.78
N GLU A 713 21.92 -30.44 5.55
CA GLU A 713 21.04 -31.50 5.08
C GLU A 713 19.96 -30.95 4.16
N GLY A 714 19.23 -29.89 4.63
CA GLY A 714 18.11 -29.32 3.90
C GLY A 714 18.48 -28.70 2.55
N LEU A 715 19.70 -28.14 2.41
CA LEU A 715 20.17 -27.59 1.14
C LEU A 715 20.46 -28.69 0.12
N MET A 716 21.11 -29.78 0.53
CA MET A 716 21.34 -30.94 -0.33
C MET A 716 20.02 -31.66 -0.67
N ASN A 717 19.11 -31.74 0.30
CA ASN A 717 17.78 -32.27 0.06
C ASN A 717 17.01 -31.47 -1.02
N THR A 718 17.04 -30.14 -0.91
CA THR A 718 16.43 -29.22 -1.90
C THR A 718 17.07 -29.41 -3.29
N LEU A 719 18.38 -29.57 -3.39
CA LEU A 719 19.08 -29.86 -4.65
C LEU A 719 18.57 -31.16 -5.26
N GLY A 720 18.45 -32.24 -4.48
CA GLY A 720 17.91 -33.50 -4.94
C GLY A 720 16.51 -33.36 -5.55
N TYR A 721 15.62 -32.63 -4.88
CA TYR A 721 14.28 -32.37 -5.41
C TYR A 721 14.29 -31.47 -6.67
N ARG A 722 15.19 -30.48 -6.77
CA ARG A 722 15.35 -29.70 -8.00
C ARG A 722 15.79 -30.56 -9.18
N LEU A 723 16.67 -31.52 -8.96
CA LEU A 723 17.08 -32.49 -9.98
C LEU A 723 15.91 -33.42 -10.36
N LEU A 724 15.13 -33.91 -9.38
CA LEU A 724 13.91 -34.68 -9.66
C LEU A 724 12.89 -33.91 -10.50
N SER A 725 12.72 -32.62 -10.25
CA SER A 725 11.81 -31.77 -11.02
C SER A 725 12.28 -31.51 -12.45
N LYS A 726 13.56 -31.72 -12.75
CA LYS A 726 14.18 -31.63 -14.06
C LYS A 726 14.35 -33.01 -14.75
N ASP A 727 13.66 -34.03 -14.22
CA ASP A 727 13.74 -35.43 -14.68
C ASP A 727 15.17 -36.03 -14.65
N LYS A 728 16.01 -35.47 -13.77
CA LYS A 728 17.37 -35.97 -13.48
C LYS A 728 17.33 -36.93 -12.28
N THR A 729 16.55 -38.04 -12.44
CA THR A 729 16.29 -38.96 -11.33
C THR A 729 17.53 -39.69 -10.84
N ALA A 730 18.42 -40.14 -11.76
CA ALA A 730 19.66 -40.82 -11.40
C ALA A 730 20.62 -39.90 -10.61
N GLU A 731 20.78 -38.65 -11.09
CA GLU A 731 21.60 -37.64 -10.42
C GLU A 731 21.03 -37.25 -9.05
N ALA A 732 19.69 -37.17 -8.97
CA ALA A 732 19.01 -36.90 -7.69
C ALA A 732 19.22 -38.01 -6.65
N ILE A 733 19.15 -39.28 -7.07
CA ILE A 733 19.43 -40.43 -6.20
C ILE A 733 20.85 -40.34 -5.62
N GLU A 734 21.83 -40.00 -6.42
CA GLU A 734 23.22 -39.89 -5.93
C GLU A 734 23.38 -38.72 -4.97
N VAL A 735 22.73 -37.59 -5.21
CA VAL A 735 22.70 -36.44 -4.29
C VAL A 735 22.02 -36.84 -2.97
N PHE A 736 20.90 -37.53 -2.99
CA PHE A 736 20.23 -38.00 -1.77
C PHE A 736 21.03 -39.08 -1.05
N ARG A 737 21.69 -39.97 -1.79
CA ARG A 737 22.61 -40.98 -1.17
C ARG A 737 23.78 -40.29 -0.45
N TYR A 738 24.37 -39.29 -1.10
CA TYR A 738 25.41 -38.46 -0.48
C TYR A 738 24.88 -37.80 0.79
N ASN A 739 23.69 -37.21 0.74
CA ASN A 739 23.02 -36.55 1.87
C ASN A 739 22.77 -37.56 3.04
N ALA A 740 22.29 -38.76 2.73
CA ALA A 740 22.07 -39.80 3.72
C ALA A 740 23.38 -40.34 4.35
N LYS A 741 24.48 -40.31 3.62
CA LYS A 741 25.82 -40.62 4.14
C LYS A 741 26.32 -39.54 5.11
N GLU A 742 26.09 -38.27 4.80
CA GLU A 742 26.53 -37.16 5.63
C GLU A 742 25.67 -36.98 6.91
N TYR A 743 24.38 -37.33 6.83
CA TYR A 743 23.41 -37.17 7.91
C TYR A 743 22.68 -38.51 8.26
N PRO A 744 23.43 -39.54 8.69
CA PRO A 744 22.88 -40.90 8.84
C PRO A 744 21.80 -41.04 9.93
N ASP A 745 21.70 -40.06 10.86
CA ASP A 745 20.71 -40.05 11.93
C ASP A 745 19.45 -39.25 11.61
N SER A 746 19.39 -38.62 10.45
CA SER A 746 18.20 -37.90 10.00
C SER A 746 17.23 -38.84 9.29
N PHE A 747 15.99 -38.91 9.77
CA PHE A 747 14.95 -39.70 9.11
C PHE A 747 14.60 -39.11 7.73
N ASN A 748 14.68 -37.79 7.59
CA ASN A 748 14.27 -37.02 6.39
C ASN A 748 15.12 -37.39 5.15
N VAL A 749 16.42 -37.68 5.33
CA VAL A 749 17.28 -38.04 4.20
C VAL A 749 16.90 -39.39 3.60
N TYR A 750 16.45 -40.32 4.44
CA TYR A 750 15.98 -41.65 3.99
C TYR A 750 14.57 -41.57 3.40
N ASP A 751 13.71 -40.69 3.93
CA ASP A 751 12.38 -40.42 3.33
C ASP A 751 12.51 -39.91 1.90
N SER A 752 13.35 -38.89 1.69
CA SER A 752 13.61 -38.31 0.39
C SER A 752 14.30 -39.28 -0.58
N LEU A 753 15.24 -40.07 -0.09
CA LEU A 753 15.90 -41.12 -0.90
C LEU A 753 14.93 -42.24 -1.27
N GLY A 754 14.01 -42.60 -0.39
CA GLY A 754 12.94 -43.56 -0.65
C GLY A 754 12.02 -43.06 -1.78
N GLU A 755 11.64 -41.78 -1.75
CA GLU A 755 10.84 -41.16 -2.80
C GLU A 755 11.57 -41.15 -4.15
N ALA A 756 12.85 -40.84 -4.18
CA ALA A 756 13.66 -40.85 -5.41
C ALA A 756 13.77 -42.28 -6.02
N TYR A 757 13.98 -43.30 -5.19
CA TYR A 757 13.98 -44.68 -5.64
C TYR A 757 12.61 -45.13 -6.15
N MET A 758 11.53 -44.73 -5.47
CA MET A 758 10.16 -44.99 -5.91
C MET A 758 9.91 -44.37 -7.30
N LYS A 759 10.31 -43.13 -7.50
CA LYS A 759 10.20 -42.45 -8.79
C LYS A 759 11.04 -43.13 -9.91
N ASN A 760 12.18 -43.73 -9.53
CA ASN A 760 13.03 -44.47 -10.45
C ASN A 760 12.50 -45.87 -10.78
N GLY A 761 11.53 -46.38 -10.05
CA GLY A 761 11.02 -47.75 -10.16
C GLY A 761 11.74 -48.79 -9.32
N ASP A 762 12.72 -48.39 -8.49
CA ASP A 762 13.51 -49.26 -7.61
C ASP A 762 12.76 -49.52 -6.32
N LEU A 763 11.62 -50.24 -6.40
CA LEU A 763 10.66 -50.36 -5.31
C LEU A 763 11.25 -51.01 -4.04
N ASP A 764 12.17 -51.98 -4.18
CA ASP A 764 12.82 -52.63 -3.05
C ASP A 764 13.70 -51.66 -2.27
N LEU A 765 14.46 -50.81 -2.98
CA LEU A 765 15.28 -49.79 -2.36
C LEU A 765 14.40 -48.71 -1.70
N ALA A 766 13.28 -48.36 -2.35
CA ALA A 766 12.33 -47.40 -1.77
C ALA A 766 11.77 -47.91 -0.44
N ILE A 767 11.30 -49.14 -0.39
CA ILE A 767 10.83 -49.80 0.83
C ILE A 767 11.88 -49.77 1.96
N LEU A 768 13.13 -50.15 1.63
CA LEU A 768 14.21 -50.18 2.61
C LEU A 768 14.47 -48.81 3.23
N ASN A 769 14.44 -47.76 2.39
CA ASN A 769 14.68 -46.40 2.85
C ASN A 769 13.52 -45.85 3.66
N TYR A 770 12.26 -46.08 3.28
CA TYR A 770 11.10 -45.70 4.08
C TYR A 770 11.06 -46.43 5.43
N GLN A 771 11.41 -47.71 5.46
CA GLN A 771 11.56 -48.46 6.71
C GLN A 771 12.63 -47.84 7.62
N LYS A 772 13.78 -47.44 7.06
CA LYS A 772 14.85 -46.78 7.83
C LYS A 772 14.40 -45.41 8.34
N SER A 773 13.68 -44.65 7.52
CA SER A 773 13.11 -43.38 7.95
C SER A 773 12.14 -43.51 9.11
N ILE A 774 11.22 -44.51 9.06
CA ILE A 774 10.26 -44.77 10.13
C ILE A 774 10.98 -45.30 11.38
N GLN A 775 12.03 -46.10 11.22
CA GLN A 775 12.87 -46.55 12.37
C GLN A 775 13.49 -45.36 13.12
N LEU A 776 13.97 -44.34 12.39
CA LEU A 776 14.57 -43.15 12.98
C LEU A 776 13.52 -42.20 13.55
N ASN A 777 12.36 -42.11 12.93
CA ASN A 777 11.23 -41.31 13.40
C ASN A 777 9.90 -42.08 13.28
N PRO A 778 9.46 -42.74 14.35
CA PRO A 778 8.20 -43.48 14.34
C PRO A 778 6.94 -42.66 14.09
N ASN A 779 7.05 -41.32 14.12
CA ASN A 779 5.95 -40.40 13.81
C ASN A 779 6.00 -39.90 12.36
N ASN A 780 6.83 -40.45 11.49
CA ASN A 780 6.85 -40.12 10.07
C ASN A 780 5.64 -40.71 9.35
N GLU A 781 4.51 -40.03 9.39
CA GLU A 781 3.26 -40.45 8.75
C GLU A 781 3.38 -40.55 7.22
N ASN A 782 4.20 -39.68 6.57
CA ASN A 782 4.46 -39.78 5.13
C ASN A 782 5.16 -41.10 4.79
N GLY A 783 6.24 -41.42 5.48
CA GLY A 783 6.97 -42.66 5.29
C GLY A 783 6.10 -43.92 5.49
N LYS A 784 5.24 -43.93 6.53
CA LYS A 784 4.27 -45.03 6.76
C LYS A 784 3.31 -45.19 5.59
N LYS A 785 2.70 -44.13 5.14
CA LYS A 785 1.76 -44.12 4.02
C LYS A 785 2.42 -44.63 2.73
N MET A 786 3.64 -44.16 2.41
CA MET A 786 4.36 -44.59 1.23
C MET A 786 4.75 -46.07 1.30
N LEU A 787 5.20 -46.54 2.47
CA LEU A 787 5.53 -47.96 2.69
C LEU A 787 4.30 -48.86 2.47
N GLU A 788 3.14 -48.52 3.04
CA GLU A 788 1.89 -49.25 2.88
C GLU A 788 1.46 -49.32 1.40
N GLN A 789 1.61 -48.22 0.68
CA GLN A 789 1.33 -48.18 -0.77
C GLN A 789 2.24 -49.10 -1.58
N LEU A 790 3.54 -49.09 -1.29
CA LEU A 790 4.52 -49.94 -1.98
C LEU A 790 4.35 -51.42 -1.65
N GLU A 791 4.00 -51.80 -0.39
CA GLU A 791 3.74 -53.17 0.00
C GLU A 791 2.42 -53.70 -0.59
N SER A 792 1.41 -52.84 -0.77
CA SER A 792 0.16 -53.23 -1.42
C SER A 792 0.24 -53.32 -2.93
N ALA A 793 1.26 -52.75 -3.55
CA ALA A 793 1.51 -52.79 -4.99
C ALA A 793 2.38 -54.00 -5.44
N LYS A 794 3.02 -54.72 -4.46
CA LYS A 794 3.71 -55.96 -4.68
C LYS A 794 2.75 -57.15 -4.58
#